data_5217a31d55e65d3c2d25b716c05a0254
#
_entry.id   5217a31d55e65d3c2d25b716c05a0254
#
_cell.length_a   1.000
_cell.length_b   1.000
_cell.length_c   1.000
_cell.angle_alpha   90.00
_cell.angle_beta   90.00
_cell.angle_gamma   90.00
#
_symmetry.space_group_name_H-M   'P 1'
#
loop_
_entity.id
_entity.type
_entity.pdbx_description
1 polymer ?
#
loop_
_entity_poly.entity_id
_entity_poly.type
_entity_poly.pdbx_seq_one_letter_code
_entity_poly.pdbx_strand_id
1 'polypeptide(L)'
;MGSKEKKLTEDSSVSGIRWYGKSSHLLLLALLVIATYITFSPGFSPEKQFTNWDDLGYVVNQPLIKTQDADSSALLWKPSTDVMLNYHPITMWTLAKNYAAAELDIQPYFQTNLFLHCCNALLVFILLFHLANGSTFVSFFGALLFAIHPMHVESVAWISERKDVLYTFFFLLSLLSYLRFQRKLNYVWLIICFGLFILSCLSKAMAVPLPFVFILLDYLKGRKINWKSLLEKVPFIAVAIWFGLNAIEIQSKGAITDFDFFTSWQRIMFASYGFLSYWMKFFVPVGLSAFYPYPNLDRLDELPLYFTLAPFALILSMGGILFFSWKKNLETFKMSLFGIGFFTLMVALVLQFISVGAAITADRYSYIPYIGISMMILILIEKWSIFKNFKKWIIGGLILFSIVLMFASFERTKVWTNSGTLWSDVIEKYPFVLKENGGKVEVLQTGVEVAYKNRGNFYRENGDSTSAMKDYLVLVKARVKDPLIYSNVGNMYALMNQYDSSLQMYTMALERNPNTFDIHLNRGITYIKMLDYTNAFKDFNQALKLRPNDVGTLVNLCAAYLNNKNYQECINTSLTLLKVAPQRWEGHFYQGTALVNQGKFQQGAASLEKAIALNQNDPYIWFNAGIAQQQIGNKEKAKNYILKARSLNYPISDVLLNSL
;
A
#
# COMPACT_ATOMS: atom_id res chain seq x y z
N MET A 1 0.69 -77.76 -21.55
CA MET A 1 -0.26 -76.71 -21.15
C MET A 1 0.52 -75.39 -20.98
N GLY A 2 0.53 -74.62 -22.03
CA GLY A 2 1.35 -73.38 -22.07
C GLY A 2 0.58 -72.14 -21.54
N SER A 3 1.13 -71.45 -20.60
CA SER A 3 0.66 -70.14 -20.15
C SER A 3 1.13 -69.09 -21.16
N LYS A 4 0.18 -68.50 -21.86
CA LYS A 4 0.40 -67.27 -22.67
C LYS A 4 0.58 -66.09 -21.75
N GLU A 5 1.79 -65.64 -21.46
CA GLU A 5 2.11 -64.31 -21.01
C GLU A 5 1.73 -63.30 -22.10
N LYS A 6 0.66 -62.56 -21.85
CA LYS A 6 0.38 -61.35 -22.63
C LYS A 6 1.43 -60.30 -22.27
N LYS A 7 2.44 -60.11 -23.14
CA LYS A 7 3.24 -58.88 -23.20
C LYS A 7 2.29 -57.70 -23.41
N LEU A 8 2.10 -56.89 -22.36
CA LEU A 8 1.60 -55.53 -22.50
C LEU A 8 2.65 -54.76 -23.28
N THR A 9 2.38 -54.55 -24.54
CA THR A 9 3.14 -53.61 -25.38
C THR A 9 3.02 -52.22 -24.74
N GLU A 10 4.13 -51.73 -24.25
CA GLU A 10 4.30 -50.30 -23.94
C GLU A 10 3.99 -49.51 -25.20
N ASP A 11 2.85 -48.84 -25.20
CA ASP A 11 2.48 -47.86 -26.22
C ASP A 11 3.34 -46.61 -25.99
N SER A 12 4.55 -46.63 -26.57
CA SER A 12 5.57 -45.57 -26.51
C SER A 12 5.23 -44.39 -27.41
N SER A 13 4.01 -43.87 -27.38
CA SER A 13 3.62 -42.68 -28.12
C SER A 13 3.37 -41.43 -27.23
N VAL A 14 4.20 -41.25 -26.20
CA VAL A 14 4.38 -39.89 -25.62
C VAL A 14 5.61 -39.26 -26.28
N SER A 15 5.55 -39.06 -27.60
CA SER A 15 6.46 -38.15 -28.30
C SER A 15 6.50 -36.84 -27.56
N GLY A 16 7.67 -36.41 -27.07
CA GLY A 16 7.83 -35.20 -26.29
C GLY A 16 7.13 -34.02 -26.97
N ILE A 17 6.08 -33.50 -26.35
CA ILE A 17 5.29 -32.37 -26.87
C ILE A 17 6.26 -31.21 -26.98
N ARG A 18 6.78 -30.95 -28.18
CA ARG A 18 7.64 -29.80 -28.48
C ARG A 18 6.71 -28.59 -28.72
N TRP A 19 6.62 -27.66 -27.78
CA TRP A 19 5.87 -26.42 -27.93
C TRP A 19 6.62 -25.38 -28.81
N TYR A 20 7.94 -25.48 -28.89
CA TYR A 20 8.80 -24.65 -29.75
C TYR A 20 8.95 -25.34 -31.13
N GLY A 21 8.78 -24.55 -32.16
CA GLY A 21 8.99 -25.00 -33.55
C GLY A 21 7.81 -24.90 -34.48
N LYS A 22 6.63 -24.43 -34.00
CA LYS A 22 5.55 -23.98 -34.87
C LYS A 22 5.54 -22.43 -34.86
N SER A 23 5.73 -21.82 -36.04
CA SER A 23 5.66 -20.36 -36.22
C SER A 23 4.36 -19.77 -35.66
N SER A 24 3.27 -20.54 -35.68
CA SER A 24 1.99 -20.16 -35.08
C SER A 24 2.03 -19.93 -33.58
N HIS A 25 2.86 -20.67 -32.81
CA HIS A 25 2.97 -20.45 -31.37
C HIS A 25 3.73 -19.15 -31.05
N LEU A 26 4.77 -18.83 -31.82
CA LEU A 26 5.50 -17.55 -31.66
C LEU A 26 4.58 -16.36 -31.92
N LEU A 27 3.74 -16.44 -32.95
CA LEU A 27 2.74 -15.40 -33.23
C LEU A 27 1.77 -15.24 -32.05
N LEU A 28 1.25 -16.32 -31.48
CA LEU A 28 0.33 -16.27 -30.34
C LEU A 28 0.99 -15.67 -29.08
N LEU A 29 2.26 -15.99 -28.82
CA LEU A 29 3.02 -15.40 -27.71
C LEU A 29 3.26 -13.91 -27.94
N ALA A 30 3.57 -13.48 -29.17
CA ALA A 30 3.69 -12.08 -29.51
C ALA A 30 2.36 -11.33 -29.32
N LEU A 31 1.25 -11.88 -29.80
CA LEU A 31 -0.09 -11.32 -29.60
C LEU A 31 -0.45 -11.19 -28.11
N LEU A 32 -0.07 -12.17 -27.29
CA LEU A 32 -0.28 -12.13 -25.84
C LEU A 32 0.46 -10.94 -25.20
N VAL A 33 1.73 -10.74 -25.56
CA VAL A 33 2.54 -9.62 -25.04
C VAL A 33 1.98 -8.27 -25.51
N ILE A 34 1.59 -8.15 -26.79
CA ILE A 34 1.01 -6.94 -27.36
C ILE A 34 -0.32 -6.62 -26.67
N ALA A 35 -1.22 -7.59 -26.49
CA ALA A 35 -2.49 -7.40 -25.80
C ALA A 35 -2.26 -6.95 -24.35
N THR A 36 -1.31 -7.54 -23.65
CA THR A 36 -0.94 -7.13 -22.28
C THR A 36 -0.44 -5.70 -22.26
N TYR A 37 0.47 -5.32 -23.16
CA TYR A 37 1.02 -3.97 -23.22
C TYR A 37 -0.07 -2.93 -23.50
N ILE A 38 -0.96 -3.18 -24.47
CA ILE A 38 -2.09 -2.29 -24.79
C ILE A 38 -3.01 -2.14 -23.58
N THR A 39 -3.32 -3.23 -22.90
CA THR A 39 -4.19 -3.24 -21.71
C THR A 39 -3.68 -2.32 -20.60
N PHE A 40 -2.38 -2.34 -20.34
CA PHE A 40 -1.75 -1.57 -19.27
C PHE A 40 -1.12 -0.25 -19.73
N SER A 41 -1.30 0.15 -20.99
CA SER A 41 -0.72 1.38 -21.53
C SER A 41 -1.09 2.67 -20.77
N PRO A 42 -2.28 2.80 -20.10
CA PRO A 42 -2.54 3.98 -19.27
C PRO A 42 -1.57 4.15 -18.09
N GLY A 43 -0.89 3.09 -17.66
CA GLY A 43 0.16 3.16 -16.63
C GLY A 43 1.41 3.95 -17.05
N PHE A 44 1.56 4.28 -18.35
CA PHE A 44 2.59 5.16 -18.87
C PHE A 44 2.19 6.64 -18.88
N SER A 45 1.04 6.99 -18.29
CA SER A 45 0.63 8.39 -18.17
C SER A 45 1.73 9.22 -17.47
N PRO A 46 2.04 10.43 -17.95
CA PRO A 46 2.94 11.36 -17.26
C PRO A 46 2.39 11.82 -15.90
N GLU A 47 1.07 11.70 -15.68
CA GLU A 47 0.43 12.02 -14.40
C GLU A 47 0.53 10.89 -13.37
N LYS A 48 1.15 9.74 -13.74
CA LYS A 48 1.30 8.63 -12.81
C LYS A 48 2.21 9.00 -11.65
N GLN A 49 1.75 8.72 -10.44
CA GLN A 49 2.45 9.00 -9.19
C GLN A 49 2.40 7.78 -8.26
N PHE A 50 3.33 7.73 -7.31
CA PHE A 50 3.22 6.80 -6.19
C PHE A 50 1.95 7.09 -5.39
N THR A 51 1.23 6.05 -5.02
CA THR A 51 0.03 6.21 -4.20
C THR A 51 0.40 6.47 -2.74
N ASN A 52 -0.36 7.33 -2.07
CA ASN A 52 -0.19 7.59 -0.64
C ASN A 52 -0.79 6.47 0.25
N TRP A 53 -0.71 5.27 -0.25
CA TRP A 53 -1.01 4.04 0.47
C TRP A 53 0.33 3.37 0.84
N ASP A 54 0.53 2.10 0.42
CA ASP A 54 1.75 1.37 0.76
C ASP A 54 3.00 1.90 0.05
N ASP A 55 2.89 2.59 -1.12
CA ASP A 55 4.04 3.07 -1.88
C ASP A 55 4.92 4.05 -1.08
N LEU A 56 4.31 4.80 -0.14
CA LEU A 56 5.09 5.66 0.75
C LEU A 56 6.02 4.85 1.66
N GLY A 57 5.53 3.73 2.19
CA GLY A 57 6.30 2.87 3.10
C GLY A 57 7.28 1.94 2.39
N TYR A 58 6.96 1.51 1.16
CA TYR A 58 7.82 0.60 0.39
C TYR A 58 8.88 1.32 -0.43
N VAL A 59 8.61 2.55 -0.89
CA VAL A 59 9.48 3.26 -1.83
C VAL A 59 9.82 4.65 -1.34
N VAL A 60 8.81 5.53 -1.23
CA VAL A 60 9.05 6.98 -1.09
C VAL A 60 9.77 7.35 0.21
N ASN A 61 9.43 6.72 1.33
CA ASN A 61 10.00 6.99 2.65
C ASN A 61 10.87 5.84 3.19
N GLN A 62 11.21 4.84 2.34
CA GLN A 62 11.92 3.64 2.80
C GLN A 62 13.45 3.82 2.76
N PRO A 63 14.11 3.94 3.93
CA PRO A 63 15.56 4.14 3.97
C PRO A 63 16.36 2.94 3.45
N LEU A 64 15.87 1.70 3.66
CA LEU A 64 16.58 0.47 3.28
C LEU A 64 16.80 0.34 1.76
N ILE A 65 16.00 1.01 0.93
CA ILE A 65 16.20 1.00 -0.52
C ILE A 65 16.99 2.22 -1.01
N LYS A 66 17.06 3.29 -0.21
CA LYS A 66 17.68 4.57 -0.59
C LYS A 66 19.18 4.59 -0.31
N THR A 67 19.59 4.08 0.83
CA THR A 67 21.00 4.15 1.28
C THR A 67 21.93 3.25 0.49
N GLN A 68 21.47 2.14 -0.06
CA GLN A 68 22.19 1.21 -0.95
C GLN A 68 23.61 0.78 -0.47
N ASP A 69 23.92 0.97 0.80
CA ASP A 69 25.15 0.50 1.41
C ASP A 69 25.09 -1.01 1.72
N ALA A 70 26.22 -1.59 2.07
CA ALA A 70 26.34 -3.01 2.40
C ALA A 70 25.49 -3.38 3.62
N ASP A 71 25.40 -2.49 4.62
CA ASP A 71 24.67 -2.73 5.86
C ASP A 71 23.15 -2.74 5.61
N SER A 72 22.63 -1.77 4.88
CA SER A 72 21.21 -1.73 4.47
C SER A 72 20.84 -2.93 3.61
N SER A 73 21.72 -3.32 2.67
CA SER A 73 21.54 -4.52 1.87
C SER A 73 21.51 -5.78 2.72
N ALA A 74 22.39 -5.91 3.72
CA ALA A 74 22.41 -7.05 4.65
C ALA A 74 21.16 -7.08 5.54
N LEU A 75 20.67 -5.92 5.98
CA LEU A 75 19.45 -5.81 6.78
C LEU A 75 18.21 -6.37 6.05
N LEU A 76 18.07 -6.15 4.74
CA LEU A 76 16.94 -6.67 3.96
C LEU A 76 16.78 -8.19 4.08
N TRP A 77 17.88 -8.93 4.29
CA TRP A 77 17.89 -10.39 4.36
C TRP A 77 17.67 -10.95 5.77
N LYS A 78 17.63 -10.10 6.79
CA LYS A 78 17.36 -10.57 8.16
C LYS A 78 15.87 -10.87 8.32
N PRO A 79 15.48 -12.06 8.81
CA PRO A 79 14.07 -12.42 9.00
C PRO A 79 13.31 -11.52 9.97
N SER A 80 14.02 -10.81 10.86
CA SER A 80 13.44 -9.84 11.80
C SER A 80 13.17 -8.47 11.18
N THR A 81 13.68 -8.20 9.96
CA THR A 81 13.44 -6.95 9.25
C THR A 81 12.10 -7.02 8.53
N ASP A 82 11.14 -6.27 9.03
CA ASP A 82 9.85 -6.11 8.38
C ASP A 82 9.72 -4.73 7.72
N VAL A 83 9.07 -4.73 6.56
CA VAL A 83 8.66 -3.51 5.86
C VAL A 83 7.15 -3.57 5.68
N MET A 84 6.44 -2.60 6.25
CA MET A 84 4.98 -2.57 6.23
C MET A 84 4.37 -3.90 6.71
N LEU A 85 4.88 -4.42 7.83
CA LEU A 85 4.46 -5.68 8.44
C LEU A 85 4.58 -6.90 7.52
N ASN A 86 5.60 -6.93 6.67
CA ASN A 86 5.90 -8.04 5.77
C ASN A 86 7.41 -8.30 5.68
N TYR A 87 7.78 -9.59 5.54
CA TYR A 87 9.13 -10.02 5.21
C TYR A 87 9.20 -10.50 3.75
N HIS A 88 9.80 -9.70 2.87
CA HIS A 88 9.91 -10.01 1.43
C HIS A 88 11.18 -9.38 0.81
N PRO A 89 12.36 -9.89 1.20
CA PRO A 89 13.65 -9.29 0.87
C PRO A 89 13.90 -9.16 -0.64
N ILE A 90 13.48 -10.14 -1.46
CA ILE A 90 13.68 -10.07 -2.92
C ILE A 90 12.87 -8.94 -3.54
N THR A 91 11.63 -8.74 -3.08
CA THR A 91 10.81 -7.61 -3.54
C THR A 91 11.50 -6.28 -3.20
N MET A 92 11.95 -6.11 -1.95
CA MET A 92 12.66 -4.92 -1.54
C MET A 92 13.96 -4.71 -2.30
N TRP A 93 14.72 -5.77 -2.55
CA TRP A 93 15.93 -5.71 -3.36
C TRP A 93 15.64 -5.25 -4.80
N THR A 94 14.55 -5.72 -5.43
CA THR A 94 14.17 -5.27 -6.78
C THR A 94 13.71 -3.81 -6.80
N LEU A 95 13.04 -3.34 -5.75
CA LEU A 95 12.67 -1.92 -5.60
C LEU A 95 13.92 -1.05 -5.39
N ALA A 96 14.90 -1.51 -4.59
CA ALA A 96 16.18 -0.83 -4.41
C ALA A 96 16.95 -0.71 -5.74
N LYS A 97 16.88 -1.71 -6.63
CA LYS A 97 17.48 -1.62 -7.97
C LYS A 97 16.79 -0.59 -8.86
N ASN A 98 15.47 -0.46 -8.79
CA ASN A 98 14.76 0.61 -9.47
C ASN A 98 15.15 1.98 -8.90
N TYR A 99 15.24 2.11 -7.57
CA TYR A 99 15.68 3.36 -6.93
C TYR A 99 17.10 3.75 -7.35
N ALA A 100 18.03 2.78 -7.38
CA ALA A 100 19.40 3.01 -7.86
C ALA A 100 19.49 3.54 -9.30
N ALA A 101 18.56 3.11 -10.15
CA ALA A 101 18.55 3.44 -11.56
C ALA A 101 17.79 4.74 -11.89
N ALA A 102 16.78 5.09 -11.09
CA ALA A 102 15.81 6.12 -11.45
C ALA A 102 15.29 6.93 -10.25
N GLU A 103 15.85 6.75 -9.05
CA GLU A 103 15.39 7.42 -7.83
C GLU A 103 13.87 7.28 -7.64
N LEU A 104 13.15 8.39 -7.62
CA LEU A 104 11.68 8.43 -7.48
C LEU A 104 10.94 8.64 -8.80
N ASP A 105 11.58 8.45 -9.96
CA ASP A 105 10.86 8.35 -11.22
C ASP A 105 10.05 7.05 -11.23
N ILE A 106 8.72 7.17 -11.25
CA ILE A 106 7.80 6.03 -11.13
C ILE A 106 7.79 5.11 -12.37
N GLN A 107 8.15 5.63 -13.55
CA GLN A 107 8.00 4.89 -14.80
C GLN A 107 8.82 3.60 -14.85
N PRO A 108 10.10 3.54 -14.46
CA PRO A 108 10.86 2.29 -14.40
C PRO A 108 10.30 1.26 -13.42
N TYR A 109 9.66 1.70 -12.34
CA TYR A 109 9.00 0.77 -11.41
C TYR A 109 7.78 0.11 -12.04
N PHE A 110 6.93 0.90 -12.70
CA PHE A 110 5.78 0.36 -13.43
C PHE A 110 6.21 -0.56 -14.57
N GLN A 111 7.21 -0.15 -15.36
CA GLN A 111 7.77 -0.97 -16.45
C GLN A 111 8.25 -2.33 -15.95
N THR A 112 8.90 -2.38 -14.79
CA THR A 112 9.36 -3.65 -14.20
C THR A 112 8.19 -4.53 -13.79
N ASN A 113 7.11 -3.97 -13.20
CA ASN A 113 5.90 -4.74 -12.89
C ASN A 113 5.25 -5.30 -14.15
N LEU A 114 5.09 -4.48 -15.18
CA LEU A 114 4.51 -4.89 -16.46
C LEU A 114 5.36 -5.95 -17.16
N PHE A 115 6.68 -5.81 -17.16
CA PHE A 115 7.60 -6.81 -17.70
C PHE A 115 7.45 -8.17 -17.01
N LEU A 116 7.41 -8.18 -15.67
CA LEU A 116 7.18 -9.40 -14.90
C LEU A 116 5.81 -10.01 -15.19
N HIS A 117 4.78 -9.18 -15.36
CA HIS A 117 3.44 -9.65 -15.73
C HIS A 117 3.41 -10.26 -17.13
N CYS A 118 4.08 -9.67 -18.11
CA CYS A 118 4.26 -10.30 -19.44
C CYS A 118 4.98 -11.65 -19.33
N CYS A 119 6.06 -11.74 -18.58
CA CYS A 119 6.76 -13.00 -18.31
C CYS A 119 5.82 -14.03 -17.67
N ASN A 120 5.01 -13.63 -16.69
CA ASN A 120 4.03 -14.52 -16.05
C ASN A 120 2.99 -15.03 -17.05
N ALA A 121 2.46 -14.15 -17.92
CA ALA A 121 1.52 -14.57 -18.96
C ALA A 121 2.13 -15.62 -19.91
N LEU A 122 3.40 -15.44 -20.30
CA LEU A 122 4.13 -16.44 -21.11
C LEU A 122 4.33 -17.75 -20.35
N LEU A 123 4.66 -17.69 -19.07
CA LEU A 123 4.81 -18.88 -18.22
C LEU A 123 3.49 -19.60 -18.00
N VAL A 124 2.37 -18.86 -17.85
CA VAL A 124 1.02 -19.44 -17.79
C VAL A 124 0.67 -20.16 -19.09
N PHE A 125 1.00 -19.60 -20.26
CA PHE A 125 0.83 -20.28 -21.53
C PHE A 125 1.57 -21.63 -21.53
N ILE A 126 2.84 -21.65 -21.15
CA ILE A 126 3.67 -22.86 -21.10
C ILE A 126 3.11 -23.86 -20.09
N LEU A 127 2.70 -23.41 -18.90
CA LEU A 127 2.12 -24.25 -17.87
C LEU A 127 0.85 -24.93 -18.36
N LEU A 128 -0.09 -24.15 -18.89
CA LEU A 128 -1.37 -24.66 -19.41
C LEU A 128 -1.18 -25.60 -20.60
N PHE A 129 -0.18 -25.35 -21.46
CA PHE A 129 0.18 -26.23 -22.55
C PHE A 129 0.59 -27.62 -22.06
N HIS A 130 1.32 -27.68 -20.95
CA HIS A 130 1.70 -28.93 -20.33
C HIS A 130 0.58 -29.62 -19.54
N LEU A 131 -0.27 -28.81 -18.89
CA LEU A 131 -1.40 -29.34 -18.11
C LEU A 131 -2.53 -29.87 -19.01
N ALA A 132 -2.82 -29.17 -20.10
CA ALA A 132 -3.86 -29.52 -21.08
C ALA A 132 -3.37 -30.40 -22.24
N ASN A 133 -2.28 -31.16 -22.03
CA ASN A 133 -1.75 -32.15 -22.98
C ASN A 133 -1.51 -31.58 -24.40
N GLY A 134 -1.02 -30.35 -24.51
CA GLY A 134 -0.66 -29.68 -25.75
C GLY A 134 -1.79 -28.90 -26.42
N SER A 135 -2.92 -28.65 -25.75
CA SER A 135 -4.00 -27.82 -26.30
C SER A 135 -3.55 -26.37 -26.42
N THR A 136 -3.38 -25.92 -27.66
CA THR A 136 -3.10 -24.49 -27.97
C THR A 136 -4.29 -23.59 -27.59
N PHE A 137 -5.53 -24.10 -27.74
CA PHE A 137 -6.75 -23.38 -27.38
C PHE A 137 -6.77 -23.01 -25.88
N VAL A 138 -6.60 -24.02 -25.03
CA VAL A 138 -6.59 -23.82 -23.56
C VAL A 138 -5.42 -22.93 -23.14
N SER A 139 -4.24 -23.15 -23.73
CA SER A 139 -3.03 -22.41 -23.38
C SER A 139 -3.13 -20.93 -23.73
N PHE A 140 -3.57 -20.62 -24.95
CA PHE A 140 -3.66 -19.25 -25.42
C PHE A 140 -4.75 -18.47 -24.69
N PHE A 141 -5.99 -18.97 -24.67
CA PHE A 141 -7.09 -18.26 -24.03
C PHE A 141 -6.90 -18.20 -22.52
N GLY A 142 -6.36 -19.23 -21.87
CA GLY A 142 -6.07 -19.20 -20.45
C GLY A 142 -4.99 -18.18 -20.09
N ALA A 143 -3.92 -18.09 -20.87
CA ALA A 143 -2.89 -17.08 -20.70
C ALA A 143 -3.39 -15.67 -21.04
N LEU A 144 -4.24 -15.53 -22.07
CA LEU A 144 -4.84 -14.25 -22.44
C LEU A 144 -5.76 -13.74 -21.34
N LEU A 145 -6.66 -14.58 -20.83
CA LEU A 145 -7.52 -14.20 -19.69
C LEU A 145 -6.69 -13.79 -18.46
N PHE A 146 -5.61 -14.53 -18.17
CA PHE A 146 -4.70 -14.14 -17.10
C PHE A 146 -4.05 -12.77 -17.37
N ALA A 147 -3.60 -12.51 -18.59
CA ALA A 147 -2.86 -11.32 -18.95
C ALA A 147 -3.69 -10.03 -18.93
N ILE A 148 -4.99 -10.14 -19.27
CA ILE A 148 -5.84 -8.95 -19.50
C ILE A 148 -6.99 -8.82 -18.50
N HIS A 149 -7.05 -9.64 -17.44
CA HIS A 149 -8.19 -9.64 -16.53
C HIS A 149 -8.20 -8.41 -15.61
N PRO A 150 -9.32 -7.68 -15.47
CA PRO A 150 -9.39 -6.47 -14.65
C PRO A 150 -9.03 -6.67 -13.17
N MET A 151 -9.26 -7.86 -12.63
CA MET A 151 -8.87 -8.26 -11.28
C MET A 151 -7.35 -8.32 -11.07
N HIS A 152 -6.55 -8.31 -12.13
CA HIS A 152 -5.09 -8.34 -12.06
C HIS A 152 -4.45 -6.94 -12.16
N VAL A 153 -5.26 -5.91 -12.43
CA VAL A 153 -4.78 -4.53 -12.57
C VAL A 153 -4.11 -4.04 -11.29
N GLU A 154 -4.68 -4.35 -10.14
CA GLU A 154 -4.11 -3.98 -8.84
C GLU A 154 -2.68 -4.53 -8.67
N SER A 155 -2.45 -5.80 -8.99
CA SER A 155 -1.13 -6.45 -8.89
C SER A 155 -0.07 -5.86 -9.83
N VAL A 156 -0.48 -5.24 -10.95
CA VAL A 156 0.43 -4.72 -11.99
C VAL A 156 0.62 -3.22 -11.89
N ALA A 157 -0.48 -2.47 -11.75
CA ALA A 157 -0.49 -1.01 -11.79
C ALA A 157 -0.04 -0.37 -10.46
N TRP A 158 -0.25 -1.03 -9.32
CA TRP A 158 0.22 -0.60 -8.02
C TRP A 158 1.67 -1.00 -7.80
N ILE A 159 2.53 -0.03 -7.54
CA ILE A 159 3.98 -0.27 -7.46
C ILE A 159 4.33 -1.23 -6.32
N SER A 160 3.75 -1.05 -5.15
CA SER A 160 3.98 -1.90 -3.96
C SER A 160 3.56 -3.35 -4.16
N GLU A 161 2.65 -3.64 -5.10
CA GLU A 161 2.29 -5.02 -5.44
C GLU A 161 3.28 -5.69 -6.44
N ARG A 162 4.48 -5.10 -6.61
CA ARG A 162 5.65 -5.79 -7.18
C ARG A 162 5.79 -7.20 -6.63
N LYS A 163 5.50 -7.35 -5.35
CA LYS A 163 5.51 -8.63 -4.64
C LYS A 163 4.62 -9.68 -5.32
N ASP A 164 3.47 -9.29 -5.90
CA ASP A 164 2.54 -10.22 -6.55
C ASP A 164 3.09 -10.76 -7.89
N VAL A 165 3.55 -9.88 -8.74
CA VAL A 165 4.08 -10.29 -10.04
C VAL A 165 5.40 -11.05 -9.90
N LEU A 166 6.20 -10.72 -8.88
CA LEU A 166 7.51 -11.33 -8.65
C LEU A 166 7.39 -12.73 -8.01
N TYR A 167 6.57 -12.90 -6.95
CA TYR A 167 6.41 -14.24 -6.37
C TYR A 167 5.75 -15.21 -7.35
N THR A 168 4.81 -14.71 -8.17
CA THR A 168 4.16 -15.50 -9.21
C THR A 168 5.15 -15.98 -10.27
N PHE A 169 6.12 -15.15 -10.65
CA PHE A 169 7.17 -15.52 -11.59
C PHE A 169 7.96 -16.75 -11.09
N PHE A 170 8.44 -16.71 -9.86
CA PHE A 170 9.15 -17.85 -9.26
C PHE A 170 8.23 -19.04 -8.98
N PHE A 171 6.98 -18.79 -8.58
CA PHE A 171 5.96 -19.82 -8.38
C PHE A 171 5.71 -20.63 -9.65
N LEU A 172 5.50 -19.97 -10.78
CA LEU A 172 5.27 -20.62 -12.07
C LEU A 172 6.50 -21.39 -12.56
N LEU A 173 7.70 -20.84 -12.40
CA LEU A 173 8.94 -21.54 -12.70
C LEU A 173 9.13 -22.79 -11.82
N SER A 174 8.77 -22.70 -10.54
CA SER A 174 8.79 -23.84 -9.62
C SER A 174 7.81 -24.94 -10.06
N LEU A 175 6.56 -24.59 -10.44
CA LEU A 175 5.59 -25.53 -11.00
C LEU A 175 6.09 -26.22 -12.28
N LEU A 176 6.68 -25.46 -13.19
CA LEU A 176 7.23 -26.00 -14.44
C LEU A 176 8.41 -26.95 -14.18
N SER A 177 9.27 -26.60 -13.20
CA SER A 177 10.37 -27.46 -12.76
C SER A 177 9.86 -28.76 -12.14
N TYR A 178 8.77 -28.68 -11.33
CA TYR A 178 8.13 -29.87 -10.75
C TYR A 178 7.53 -30.78 -11.83
N LEU A 179 6.84 -30.20 -12.84
CA LEU A 179 6.34 -30.99 -13.98
C LEU A 179 7.48 -31.70 -14.78
N ARG A 180 8.64 -31.03 -14.87
CA ARG A 180 9.82 -31.61 -15.51
C ARG A 180 10.39 -32.75 -14.67
N PHE A 181 10.43 -32.60 -13.35
CA PHE A 181 10.79 -33.65 -12.40
C PHE A 181 9.87 -34.86 -12.53
N GLN A 182 8.54 -34.66 -12.51
CA GLN A 182 7.57 -35.76 -12.67
C GLN A 182 7.77 -36.60 -13.94
N ARG A 183 8.14 -35.95 -15.06
CA ARG A 183 8.34 -36.64 -16.36
C ARG A 183 9.62 -37.46 -16.41
N LYS A 184 10.70 -36.96 -15.83
CA LYS A 184 12.03 -37.54 -15.95
C LYS A 184 12.50 -38.25 -14.69
N LEU A 185 11.84 -38.07 -13.56
CA LEU A 185 12.26 -38.50 -12.21
C LEU A 185 13.71 -38.09 -11.87
N ASN A 186 14.16 -36.97 -12.46
CA ASN A 186 15.49 -36.43 -12.23
C ASN A 186 15.46 -35.42 -11.10
N TYR A 187 16.05 -35.74 -9.95
CA TYR A 187 16.06 -34.95 -8.75
C TYR A 187 16.72 -33.56 -8.89
N VAL A 188 17.56 -33.35 -9.91
CA VAL A 188 18.08 -32.00 -10.23
C VAL A 188 16.91 -30.99 -10.43
N TRP A 189 15.85 -31.43 -11.14
CA TRP A 189 14.68 -30.59 -11.33
C TRP A 189 13.87 -30.35 -10.05
N LEU A 190 13.92 -31.29 -9.09
CA LEU A 190 13.30 -31.10 -7.78
C LEU A 190 14.10 -30.10 -6.93
N ILE A 191 15.43 -30.11 -7.01
CA ILE A 191 16.32 -29.13 -6.35
C ILE A 191 16.09 -27.73 -6.93
N ILE A 192 16.03 -27.60 -8.25
CA ILE A 192 15.71 -26.33 -8.92
C ILE A 192 14.31 -25.85 -8.49
N CYS A 193 13.32 -26.73 -8.46
CA CYS A 193 11.98 -26.45 -8.00
C CYS A 193 11.98 -25.91 -6.56
N PHE A 194 12.77 -26.52 -5.67
CA PHE A 194 12.89 -26.11 -4.27
C PHE A 194 13.53 -24.71 -4.14
N GLY A 195 14.62 -24.45 -4.86
CA GLY A 195 15.24 -23.13 -4.89
C GLY A 195 14.29 -22.03 -5.38
N LEU A 196 13.54 -22.30 -6.47
CA LEU A 196 12.53 -21.38 -7.00
C LEU A 196 11.36 -21.16 -6.05
N PHE A 197 10.95 -22.19 -5.30
CA PHE A 197 9.95 -22.06 -4.24
C PHE A 197 10.42 -21.13 -3.11
N ILE A 198 11.66 -21.27 -2.65
CA ILE A 198 12.26 -20.37 -1.66
C ILE A 198 12.27 -18.91 -2.18
N LEU A 199 12.70 -18.69 -3.43
CA LEU A 199 12.69 -17.36 -4.05
C LEU A 199 11.26 -16.78 -4.13
N SER A 200 10.26 -17.63 -4.39
CA SER A 200 8.86 -17.24 -4.37
C SER A 200 8.41 -16.79 -2.97
N CYS A 201 8.73 -17.57 -1.92
CA CYS A 201 8.42 -17.21 -0.53
C CYS A 201 9.15 -15.94 -0.07
N LEU A 202 10.42 -15.75 -0.45
CA LEU A 202 11.20 -14.54 -0.18
C LEU A 202 10.69 -13.31 -0.94
N SER A 203 9.89 -13.50 -1.98
CA SER A 203 9.20 -12.41 -2.69
C SER A 203 7.86 -12.07 -2.06
N LYS A 204 7.07 -13.06 -1.64
CA LYS A 204 5.82 -12.92 -0.87
C LYS A 204 5.49 -14.25 -0.19
N ALA A 205 5.21 -14.21 1.12
CA ALA A 205 4.89 -15.42 1.89
C ALA A 205 3.64 -16.16 1.39
N MET A 206 2.80 -15.55 0.56
CA MET A 206 1.62 -16.18 -0.06
C MET A 206 1.95 -17.37 -0.99
N ALA A 207 3.23 -17.68 -1.25
CA ALA A 207 3.65 -18.88 -1.98
C ALA A 207 3.55 -20.19 -1.16
N VAL A 208 3.33 -20.12 0.17
CA VAL A 208 3.33 -21.28 1.09
C VAL A 208 2.35 -22.42 0.73
N PRO A 209 1.23 -22.22 -0.02
CA PRO A 209 0.38 -23.35 -0.45
C PRO A 209 0.99 -24.23 -1.57
N LEU A 210 2.08 -23.83 -2.20
CA LEU A 210 2.66 -24.53 -3.36
C LEU A 210 2.93 -26.04 -3.13
N PRO A 211 3.42 -26.51 -1.96
CA PRO A 211 3.61 -27.94 -1.71
C PRO A 211 2.32 -28.76 -1.85
N PHE A 212 1.17 -28.20 -1.49
CA PHE A 212 -0.13 -28.83 -1.63
C PHE A 212 -0.58 -28.86 -3.10
N VAL A 213 -0.21 -27.83 -3.88
CA VAL A 213 -0.44 -27.81 -5.33
C VAL A 213 0.36 -28.94 -6.02
N PHE A 214 1.55 -29.30 -5.54
CA PHE A 214 2.29 -30.47 -6.07
C PHE A 214 1.54 -31.78 -5.85
N ILE A 215 0.82 -31.94 -4.73
CA ILE A 215 -0.01 -33.12 -4.47
C ILE A 215 -1.17 -33.17 -5.47
N LEU A 216 -1.83 -32.01 -5.72
CA LEU A 216 -2.87 -31.93 -6.77
C LEU A 216 -2.33 -32.24 -8.16
N LEU A 217 -1.10 -31.81 -8.48
CA LEU A 217 -0.44 -32.13 -9.75
C LEU A 217 -0.11 -33.61 -9.86
N ASP A 218 0.36 -34.24 -8.78
CA ASP A 218 0.60 -35.70 -8.76
C ASP A 218 -0.69 -36.46 -9.07
N TYR A 219 -1.80 -36.08 -8.42
CA TYR A 219 -3.11 -36.68 -8.67
C TYR A 219 -3.58 -36.47 -10.12
N LEU A 220 -3.48 -35.21 -10.62
CA LEU A 220 -3.90 -34.84 -11.97
C LEU A 220 -3.15 -35.66 -13.04
N LYS A 221 -1.83 -35.81 -12.87
CA LYS A 221 -0.97 -36.51 -13.81
C LYS A 221 -0.91 -38.02 -13.56
N GLY A 222 -1.68 -38.58 -12.62
CA GLY A 222 -1.78 -40.02 -12.33
C GLY A 222 -0.55 -40.59 -11.64
N ARG A 223 0.32 -39.78 -11.07
CA ARG A 223 1.44 -40.23 -10.25
C ARG A 223 0.90 -40.80 -8.94
N LYS A 224 1.37 -42.02 -8.58
CA LYS A 224 0.94 -42.64 -7.30
C LYS A 224 1.36 -41.79 -6.11
N ILE A 225 0.40 -41.38 -5.30
CA ILE A 225 0.64 -40.70 -4.03
C ILE A 225 0.97 -41.80 -3.01
N ASN A 226 2.26 -42.00 -2.76
CA ASN A 226 2.78 -42.94 -1.79
C ASN A 226 3.76 -42.25 -0.85
N TRP A 227 4.29 -43.01 0.12
CA TRP A 227 5.20 -42.45 1.12
C TRP A 227 6.43 -41.75 0.51
N LYS A 228 6.99 -42.29 -0.56
CA LYS A 228 8.15 -41.67 -1.26
C LYS A 228 7.78 -40.35 -1.88
N SER A 229 6.61 -40.26 -2.54
CA SER A 229 6.14 -39.01 -3.15
C SER A 229 5.78 -37.95 -2.11
N LEU A 230 5.37 -38.36 -0.90
CA LEU A 230 5.11 -37.41 0.22
C LEU A 230 6.42 -36.92 0.84
N LEU A 231 7.42 -37.79 1.02
CA LEU A 231 8.74 -37.42 1.52
C LEU A 231 9.42 -36.33 0.66
N GLU A 232 9.23 -36.37 -0.66
CA GLU A 232 9.75 -35.32 -1.56
C GLU A 232 9.21 -33.92 -1.27
N LYS A 233 8.05 -33.83 -0.63
CA LYS A 233 7.40 -32.56 -0.31
C LYS A 233 7.73 -32.07 1.11
N VAL A 234 8.29 -32.90 1.96
CA VAL A 234 8.61 -32.54 3.35
C VAL A 234 9.52 -31.31 3.46
N PRO A 235 10.61 -31.16 2.67
CA PRO A 235 11.41 -29.94 2.71
C PRO A 235 10.62 -28.69 2.33
N PHE A 236 9.74 -28.78 1.35
CA PHE A 236 8.87 -27.68 0.93
C PHE A 236 7.88 -27.30 2.02
N ILE A 237 7.27 -28.30 2.69
CA ILE A 237 6.33 -28.07 3.79
C ILE A 237 7.04 -27.42 4.98
N ALA A 238 8.26 -27.86 5.32
CA ALA A 238 9.05 -27.26 6.40
C ALA A 238 9.32 -25.78 6.14
N VAL A 239 9.73 -25.42 4.92
CA VAL A 239 9.93 -24.02 4.50
C VAL A 239 8.61 -23.25 4.53
N ALA A 240 7.51 -23.84 4.03
CA ALA A 240 6.19 -23.22 4.05
C ALA A 240 5.72 -22.88 5.47
N ILE A 241 5.91 -23.81 6.43
CA ILE A 241 5.57 -23.60 7.84
C ILE A 241 6.41 -22.45 8.41
N TRP A 242 7.72 -22.44 8.14
CA TRP A 242 8.59 -21.37 8.64
C TRP A 242 8.15 -19.99 8.15
N PHE A 243 7.92 -19.83 6.83
CA PHE A 243 7.45 -18.56 6.28
C PHE A 243 6.05 -18.19 6.77
N GLY A 244 5.17 -19.16 6.94
CA GLY A 244 3.82 -18.95 7.48
C GLY A 244 3.84 -18.44 8.92
N LEU A 245 4.63 -19.08 9.79
CA LEU A 245 4.77 -18.67 11.20
C LEU A 245 5.43 -17.29 11.30
N ASN A 246 6.50 -17.03 10.54
CA ASN A 246 7.14 -15.73 10.50
C ASN A 246 6.19 -14.62 10.01
N ALA A 247 5.36 -14.91 9.01
CA ALA A 247 4.36 -13.94 8.53
C ALA A 247 3.30 -13.63 9.59
N ILE A 248 2.81 -14.64 10.33
CA ILE A 248 1.85 -14.46 11.44
C ILE A 248 2.48 -13.62 12.55
N GLU A 249 3.73 -13.92 12.95
CA GLU A 249 4.45 -13.17 13.99
C GLU A 249 4.62 -11.70 13.61
N ILE A 250 5.04 -11.41 12.37
CA ILE A 250 5.24 -10.04 11.91
C ILE A 250 3.90 -9.30 11.82
N GLN A 251 2.87 -9.93 11.24
CA GLN A 251 1.57 -9.29 11.05
C GLN A 251 0.79 -9.11 12.36
N SER A 252 1.05 -9.93 13.39
CA SER A 252 0.45 -9.76 14.72
C SER A 252 0.85 -8.45 15.40
N LYS A 253 1.94 -7.81 14.96
CA LYS A 253 2.38 -6.50 15.48
C LYS A 253 1.43 -5.35 15.11
N GLY A 254 0.49 -5.53 14.17
CA GLY A 254 -0.45 -4.45 13.81
C GLY A 254 -1.39 -4.71 12.63
N ALA A 255 -1.18 -5.75 11.82
CA ALA A 255 -2.04 -6.05 10.66
C ALA A 255 -3.14 -7.06 11.00
N ILE A 256 -2.87 -8.01 11.91
CA ILE A 256 -3.88 -8.91 12.44
C ILE A 256 -4.68 -8.10 13.45
N THR A 257 -5.91 -7.79 13.10
CA THR A 257 -6.86 -7.18 14.03
C THR A 257 -7.51 -8.29 14.84
N ASP A 258 -7.50 -8.17 16.17
CA ASP A 258 -8.29 -9.02 17.05
C ASP A 258 -9.77 -8.73 16.84
N PHE A 259 -10.34 -9.39 15.81
CA PHE A 259 -11.77 -9.39 15.60
C PHE A 259 -12.42 -10.47 16.47
N ASP A 260 -12.17 -10.44 17.78
CA ASP A 260 -12.81 -11.34 18.75
C ASP A 260 -14.33 -11.19 18.80
N PHE A 261 -14.86 -10.12 18.20
CA PHE A 261 -16.29 -9.90 18.06
C PHE A 261 -16.93 -10.70 16.90
N PHE A 262 -16.15 -11.31 15.96
CA PHE A 262 -16.75 -12.19 14.96
C PHE A 262 -16.87 -13.62 15.47
N THR A 263 -18.09 -14.13 15.46
CA THR A 263 -18.33 -15.55 15.72
C THR A 263 -17.70 -16.43 14.65
N SER A 264 -17.41 -17.70 14.97
CA SER A 264 -16.88 -18.66 13.99
C SER A 264 -17.80 -18.81 12.77
N TRP A 265 -19.11 -18.69 12.97
CA TRP A 265 -20.09 -18.75 11.87
C TRP A 265 -19.99 -17.54 10.94
N GLN A 266 -19.87 -16.33 11.48
CA GLN A 266 -19.67 -15.11 10.68
C GLN A 266 -18.36 -15.17 9.87
N ARG A 267 -17.28 -15.71 10.43
CA ARG A 267 -16.03 -15.95 9.69
C ARG A 267 -16.25 -16.90 8.51
N ILE A 268 -17.03 -17.97 8.70
CA ILE A 268 -17.39 -18.89 7.60
C ILE A 268 -18.24 -18.17 6.54
N MET A 269 -19.18 -17.32 6.93
CA MET A 269 -19.98 -16.52 5.99
C MET A 269 -19.12 -15.57 5.17
N PHE A 270 -18.23 -14.81 5.80
CA PHE A 270 -17.33 -13.89 5.10
C PHE A 270 -16.33 -14.62 4.19
N ALA A 271 -15.76 -15.73 4.65
CA ALA A 271 -14.87 -16.55 3.84
C ALA A 271 -15.59 -17.14 2.60
N SER A 272 -16.81 -17.62 2.79
CA SER A 272 -17.62 -18.16 1.68
C SER A 272 -18.05 -17.07 0.70
N TYR A 273 -18.43 -15.90 1.20
CA TYR A 273 -18.71 -14.73 0.36
C TYR A 273 -17.47 -14.29 -0.44
N GLY A 274 -16.32 -14.18 0.21
CA GLY A 274 -15.06 -13.84 -0.45
C GLY A 274 -14.72 -14.82 -1.56
N PHE A 275 -14.82 -16.12 -1.30
CA PHE A 275 -14.61 -17.18 -2.31
C PHE A 275 -15.54 -17.02 -3.51
N LEU A 276 -16.85 -16.88 -3.27
CA LEU A 276 -17.85 -16.71 -4.33
C LEU A 276 -17.67 -15.38 -5.07
N SER A 277 -17.29 -14.31 -4.37
CA SER A 277 -17.00 -13.02 -4.97
C SER A 277 -15.87 -13.12 -6.01
N TYR A 278 -14.73 -13.77 -5.68
CA TYR A 278 -13.67 -14.02 -6.64
C TYR A 278 -14.13 -14.90 -7.80
N TRP A 279 -14.93 -15.93 -7.51
CA TRP A 279 -15.46 -16.81 -8.54
C TRP A 279 -16.38 -16.07 -9.52
N MET A 280 -17.30 -15.24 -9.01
CA MET A 280 -18.21 -14.45 -9.83
C MET A 280 -17.50 -13.37 -10.63
N LYS A 281 -16.53 -12.68 -10.01
CA LYS A 281 -15.74 -11.63 -10.67
C LYS A 281 -14.82 -12.16 -11.77
N PHE A 282 -14.53 -13.45 -11.82
CA PHE A 282 -13.86 -14.06 -12.98
C PHE A 282 -14.69 -13.95 -14.25
N PHE A 283 -16.00 -14.05 -14.15
CA PHE A 283 -16.91 -13.95 -15.31
C PHE A 283 -17.41 -12.52 -15.53
N VAL A 284 -17.70 -11.81 -14.45
CA VAL A 284 -18.33 -10.49 -14.45
C VAL A 284 -17.56 -9.56 -13.51
N PRO A 285 -16.43 -9.00 -13.96
CA PRO A 285 -15.56 -8.15 -13.13
C PRO A 285 -16.10 -6.71 -13.05
N VAL A 286 -17.26 -6.54 -12.44
CA VAL A 286 -17.90 -5.23 -12.20
C VAL A 286 -17.76 -4.80 -10.75
N GLY A 287 -17.87 -3.49 -10.48
CA GLY A 287 -17.77 -2.94 -9.14
C GLY A 287 -16.39 -3.16 -8.50
N LEU A 288 -15.32 -3.22 -9.31
CA LEU A 288 -13.96 -3.40 -8.80
C LEU A 288 -13.52 -2.16 -8.03
N SER A 289 -12.88 -2.35 -6.88
CA SER A 289 -12.40 -1.29 -6.02
C SER A 289 -11.03 -1.63 -5.45
N ALA A 290 -10.25 -0.64 -5.12
CA ALA A 290 -8.99 -0.86 -4.40
C ALA A 290 -9.24 -1.28 -2.93
N PHE A 291 -10.41 -0.92 -2.40
CA PHE A 291 -10.78 -1.21 -1.02
C PHE A 291 -12.24 -1.69 -0.97
N TYR A 292 -12.48 -2.83 -0.33
CA TYR A 292 -13.80 -3.42 -0.10
C TYR A 292 -14.08 -3.42 1.39
N PRO A 293 -14.87 -2.46 1.92
CA PRO A 293 -15.13 -2.33 3.34
C PRO A 293 -15.92 -3.51 3.89
N TYR A 294 -15.74 -3.79 5.19
CA TYR A 294 -16.68 -4.64 5.91
C TYR A 294 -18.04 -3.97 6.03
N PRO A 295 -19.13 -4.74 6.11
CA PRO A 295 -20.42 -4.20 6.57
C PRO A 295 -20.26 -3.57 7.95
N ASN A 296 -21.22 -2.72 8.35
CA ASN A 296 -21.15 -2.07 9.66
C ASN A 296 -21.01 -3.13 10.78
N LEU A 297 -19.92 -3.03 11.53
CA LEU A 297 -19.58 -4.00 12.58
C LEU A 297 -20.47 -3.84 13.82
N ASP A 298 -21.10 -2.67 14.01
CA ASP A 298 -22.03 -2.42 15.11
C ASP A 298 -23.41 -3.05 14.88
N ARG A 299 -23.66 -3.60 13.67
CA ARG A 299 -24.91 -4.21 13.22
C ARG A 299 -24.70 -5.59 12.60
N LEU A 300 -23.86 -6.40 13.23
CA LEU A 300 -23.57 -7.77 12.74
C LEU A 300 -24.77 -8.72 12.78
N ASP A 301 -25.78 -8.41 13.54
CA ASP A 301 -27.08 -9.07 13.59
C ASP A 301 -27.95 -8.76 12.36
N GLU A 302 -27.71 -7.64 11.69
CA GLU A 302 -28.41 -7.20 10.48
C GLU A 302 -27.59 -7.48 9.18
N LEU A 303 -26.77 -8.52 9.17
CA LEU A 303 -25.97 -8.84 7.98
C LEU A 303 -26.85 -9.08 6.76
N PRO A 304 -26.52 -8.52 5.58
CA PRO A 304 -27.24 -8.79 4.35
C PRO A 304 -27.35 -10.30 4.07
N LEU A 305 -28.52 -10.72 3.59
CA LEU A 305 -28.87 -12.12 3.35
C LEU A 305 -27.85 -12.89 2.50
N TYR A 306 -27.19 -12.20 1.57
CA TYR A 306 -26.18 -12.82 0.70
C TYR A 306 -24.98 -13.38 1.48
N PHE A 307 -24.61 -12.82 2.65
CA PHE A 307 -23.57 -13.40 3.51
C PHE A 307 -24.03 -14.72 4.12
N THR A 308 -25.26 -14.76 4.62
CA THR A 308 -25.84 -15.96 5.25
C THR A 308 -26.04 -17.10 4.24
N LEU A 309 -26.39 -16.77 2.99
CA LEU A 309 -26.56 -17.74 1.92
C LEU A 309 -25.25 -18.21 1.27
N ALA A 310 -24.16 -17.47 1.42
CA ALA A 310 -22.88 -17.75 0.74
C ALA A 310 -22.32 -19.16 1.03
N PRO A 311 -22.30 -19.71 2.28
CA PRO A 311 -21.81 -21.06 2.52
C PRO A 311 -22.60 -22.14 1.77
N PHE A 312 -23.92 -22.00 1.71
CA PHE A 312 -24.79 -22.94 1.01
C PHE A 312 -24.60 -22.85 -0.51
N ALA A 313 -24.53 -21.64 -1.08
CA ALA A 313 -24.27 -21.41 -2.48
C ALA A 313 -22.89 -21.96 -2.89
N LEU A 314 -21.88 -21.83 -2.04
CA LEU A 314 -20.55 -22.38 -2.24
C LEU A 314 -20.60 -23.91 -2.34
N ILE A 315 -21.21 -24.58 -1.38
CA ILE A 315 -21.31 -26.05 -1.35
C ILE A 315 -22.07 -26.54 -2.58
N LEU A 316 -23.22 -25.93 -2.90
CA LEU A 316 -24.04 -26.32 -4.04
C LEU A 316 -23.33 -26.12 -5.37
N SER A 317 -22.65 -24.99 -5.57
CA SER A 317 -21.97 -24.69 -6.84
C SER A 317 -20.74 -25.58 -7.03
N MET A 318 -19.85 -25.68 -6.05
CA MET A 318 -18.63 -26.48 -6.17
C MET A 318 -18.94 -27.98 -6.17
N GLY A 319 -19.84 -28.41 -5.28
CA GLY A 319 -20.33 -29.79 -5.22
C GLY A 319 -21.02 -30.20 -6.52
N GLY A 320 -21.85 -29.32 -7.09
CA GLY A 320 -22.51 -29.53 -8.37
C GLY A 320 -21.50 -29.73 -9.52
N ILE A 321 -20.52 -28.82 -9.64
CA ILE A 321 -19.46 -28.94 -10.68
C ILE A 321 -18.72 -30.27 -10.56
N LEU A 322 -18.32 -30.65 -9.36
CA LEU A 322 -17.61 -31.92 -9.13
C LEU A 322 -18.48 -33.14 -9.41
N PHE A 323 -19.75 -33.12 -8.99
CA PHE A 323 -20.70 -34.19 -9.21
C PHE A 323 -20.97 -34.41 -10.72
N PHE A 324 -21.27 -33.37 -11.47
CA PHE A 324 -21.50 -33.48 -12.92
C PHE A 324 -20.21 -33.88 -13.65
N SER A 325 -19.05 -33.39 -13.24
CA SER A 325 -17.76 -33.78 -13.78
C SER A 325 -17.46 -35.27 -13.55
N TRP A 326 -17.78 -35.78 -12.35
CA TRP A 326 -17.63 -37.20 -12.00
C TRP A 326 -18.56 -38.09 -12.83
N LYS A 327 -19.84 -37.70 -12.97
CA LYS A 327 -20.78 -38.43 -13.85
C LYS A 327 -20.31 -38.50 -15.29
N LYS A 328 -19.61 -37.47 -15.78
CA LYS A 328 -19.13 -37.47 -17.17
C LYS A 328 -18.00 -38.45 -17.41
N ASN A 329 -16.92 -38.36 -16.70
CA ASN A 329 -15.80 -39.33 -16.69
C ASN A 329 -14.72 -38.88 -15.68
N LEU A 330 -13.82 -39.85 -15.34
CA LEU A 330 -12.75 -39.65 -14.37
C LEU A 330 -11.76 -38.55 -14.77
N GLU A 331 -11.46 -38.40 -16.06
CA GLU A 331 -10.54 -37.38 -16.54
C GLU A 331 -11.11 -35.95 -16.32
N THR A 332 -12.37 -35.75 -16.68
CA THR A 332 -13.08 -34.47 -16.45
C THR A 332 -13.16 -34.17 -14.96
N PHE A 333 -13.44 -35.16 -14.12
CA PHE A 333 -13.45 -35.00 -12.67
C PHE A 333 -12.07 -34.56 -12.13
N LYS A 334 -10.99 -35.21 -12.55
CA LYS A 334 -9.62 -34.86 -12.14
C LYS A 334 -9.27 -33.41 -12.52
N MET A 335 -9.66 -32.96 -13.72
CA MET A 335 -9.42 -31.60 -14.19
C MET A 335 -10.23 -30.58 -13.37
N SER A 336 -11.50 -30.85 -13.11
CA SER A 336 -12.35 -30.00 -12.28
C SER A 336 -11.85 -29.93 -10.84
N LEU A 337 -11.46 -31.08 -10.27
CA LEU A 337 -10.90 -31.12 -8.92
C LEU A 337 -9.59 -30.35 -8.83
N PHE A 338 -8.73 -30.46 -9.85
CA PHE A 338 -7.49 -29.69 -9.89
C PHE A 338 -7.78 -28.20 -9.97
N GLY A 339 -8.67 -27.74 -10.87
CA GLY A 339 -8.97 -26.33 -11.04
C GLY A 339 -9.58 -25.70 -9.78
N ILE A 340 -10.59 -26.36 -9.20
CA ILE A 340 -11.23 -25.91 -7.94
C ILE A 340 -10.21 -25.99 -6.78
N GLY A 341 -9.49 -27.10 -6.65
CA GLY A 341 -8.50 -27.28 -5.59
C GLY A 341 -7.35 -26.29 -5.67
N PHE A 342 -6.84 -25.99 -6.87
CA PHE A 342 -5.83 -24.97 -7.09
C PHE A 342 -6.33 -23.60 -6.67
N PHE A 343 -7.53 -23.22 -7.13
CA PHE A 343 -8.16 -21.97 -6.76
C PHE A 343 -8.33 -21.88 -5.24
N THR A 344 -8.91 -22.89 -4.61
CA THR A 344 -9.17 -22.95 -3.17
C THR A 344 -7.89 -22.82 -2.36
N LEU A 345 -6.83 -23.58 -2.70
CA LEU A 345 -5.55 -23.50 -2.00
C LEU A 345 -4.93 -22.10 -2.09
N MET A 346 -5.05 -21.44 -3.25
CA MET A 346 -4.41 -20.15 -3.46
C MET A 346 -5.19 -18.98 -2.85
N VAL A 347 -6.53 -19.09 -2.67
CA VAL A 347 -7.32 -18.06 -1.96
C VAL A 347 -7.46 -18.32 -0.46
N ALA A 348 -7.24 -19.54 0.02
CA ALA A 348 -7.53 -19.94 1.40
C ALA A 348 -6.88 -19.02 2.45
N LEU A 349 -5.66 -18.56 2.21
CA LEU A 349 -4.92 -17.69 3.13
C LEU A 349 -5.52 -16.27 3.27
N VAL A 350 -6.36 -15.85 2.34
CA VAL A 350 -6.95 -14.50 2.28
C VAL A 350 -8.46 -14.50 2.48
N LEU A 351 -9.04 -15.66 2.78
CA LEU A 351 -10.46 -15.83 3.06
C LEU A 351 -10.72 -15.62 4.56
N GLN A 352 -10.60 -14.46 5.08
CA GLN A 352 -11.02 -13.96 6.40
C GLN A 352 -11.22 -14.97 7.56
N PHE A 353 -10.60 -16.17 7.49
CA PHE A 353 -10.51 -17.08 8.65
C PHE A 353 -9.57 -16.49 9.71
N ILE A 354 -8.51 -15.83 9.26
CA ILE A 354 -7.67 -14.92 10.05
C ILE A 354 -7.84 -13.57 9.39
N SER A 355 -8.39 -12.62 10.11
CA SER A 355 -8.66 -11.28 9.56
C SER A 355 -7.37 -10.47 9.52
N VAL A 356 -6.92 -10.14 8.32
CA VAL A 356 -5.76 -9.29 8.07
C VAL A 356 -6.21 -8.02 7.36
N GLY A 357 -6.00 -6.88 8.01
CA GLY A 357 -6.39 -5.57 7.49
C GLY A 357 -7.89 -5.28 7.57
N ALA A 358 -8.30 -4.14 7.03
CA ALA A 358 -9.64 -3.59 7.13
C ALA A 358 -10.55 -3.88 5.92
N ALA A 359 -10.09 -4.69 4.95
CA ALA A 359 -10.84 -5.03 3.74
C ALA A 359 -11.28 -6.49 3.73
N ILE A 360 -12.54 -6.76 3.36
CA ILE A 360 -13.09 -8.13 3.29
C ILE A 360 -12.51 -8.94 2.13
N THR A 361 -12.19 -8.30 1.01
CA THR A 361 -11.58 -8.89 -0.20
C THR A 361 -10.60 -7.87 -0.84
N ALA A 362 -9.73 -8.34 -1.73
CA ALA A 362 -8.91 -7.46 -2.57
C ALA A 362 -8.73 -8.10 -3.96
N ASP A 363 -8.78 -7.30 -5.02
CA ASP A 363 -8.73 -7.80 -6.40
C ASP A 363 -7.43 -8.59 -6.67
N ARG A 364 -6.30 -8.14 -6.13
CA ARG A 364 -4.97 -8.76 -6.26
C ARG A 364 -4.90 -10.22 -5.79
N TYR A 365 -5.76 -10.64 -4.88
CA TYR A 365 -5.76 -12.02 -4.38
C TYR A 365 -6.25 -13.04 -5.40
N SER A 366 -6.79 -12.59 -6.54
CA SER A 366 -7.20 -13.45 -7.65
C SER A 366 -6.05 -13.80 -8.62
N TYR A 367 -4.89 -13.16 -8.51
CA TYR A 367 -3.83 -13.17 -9.52
C TYR A 367 -3.36 -14.58 -9.91
N ILE A 368 -2.96 -15.44 -8.96
CA ILE A 368 -2.62 -16.85 -9.24
C ILE A 368 -3.88 -17.75 -9.33
N PRO A 369 -4.87 -17.60 -8.42
CA PRO A 369 -6.03 -18.51 -8.41
C PRO A 369 -6.76 -18.62 -9.75
N TYR A 370 -6.85 -17.56 -10.52
CA TYR A 370 -7.55 -17.56 -11.80
C TYR A 370 -6.93 -18.45 -12.87
N ILE A 371 -5.66 -18.87 -12.73
CA ILE A 371 -5.04 -19.86 -13.59
C ILE A 371 -5.79 -21.19 -13.49
N GLY A 372 -6.17 -21.63 -12.28
CA GLY A 372 -6.92 -22.86 -12.06
C GLY A 372 -8.33 -22.83 -12.66
N ILE A 373 -9.07 -21.71 -12.46
CA ILE A 373 -10.42 -21.53 -13.01
C ILE A 373 -10.38 -21.52 -14.54
N SER A 374 -9.51 -20.69 -15.13
CA SER A 374 -9.40 -20.56 -16.59
C SER A 374 -9.06 -21.90 -17.24
N MET A 375 -8.10 -22.65 -16.68
CA MET A 375 -7.74 -23.97 -17.14
C MET A 375 -8.96 -24.92 -17.14
N MET A 376 -9.63 -25.00 -15.99
CA MET A 376 -10.79 -25.90 -15.83
C MET A 376 -11.88 -25.60 -16.84
N ILE A 377 -12.29 -24.34 -16.93
CA ILE A 377 -13.40 -23.91 -17.80
C ILE A 377 -13.05 -24.18 -19.28
N LEU A 378 -11.85 -23.77 -19.72
CA LEU A 378 -11.46 -23.93 -21.11
C LEU A 378 -11.30 -25.42 -21.50
N ILE A 379 -10.84 -26.29 -20.60
CA ILE A 379 -10.79 -27.73 -20.83
C ILE A 379 -12.22 -28.32 -20.91
N LEU A 380 -13.13 -27.90 -20.02
CA LEU A 380 -14.52 -28.34 -20.05
C LEU A 380 -15.22 -27.93 -21.36
N ILE A 381 -14.97 -26.69 -21.81
CA ILE A 381 -15.46 -26.19 -23.10
C ILE A 381 -14.90 -27.04 -24.25
N GLU A 382 -13.57 -27.24 -24.31
CA GLU A 382 -12.92 -27.98 -25.39
C GLU A 382 -13.37 -29.46 -25.48
N LYS A 383 -13.65 -30.08 -24.32
CA LYS A 383 -14.15 -31.47 -24.25
C LYS A 383 -15.66 -31.59 -24.43
N TRP A 384 -16.38 -30.50 -24.50
CA TRP A 384 -17.82 -30.55 -24.75
C TRP A 384 -18.11 -30.89 -26.21
N SER A 385 -19.09 -31.77 -26.45
CA SER A 385 -19.48 -32.14 -27.83
C SER A 385 -19.89 -30.97 -28.69
N ILE A 386 -20.56 -29.96 -28.09
CA ILE A 386 -20.97 -28.69 -28.74
C ILE A 386 -19.74 -27.95 -29.28
N PHE A 387 -18.57 -28.02 -28.66
CA PHE A 387 -17.38 -27.32 -29.12
C PHE A 387 -16.99 -27.72 -30.57
N LYS A 388 -17.12 -29.00 -30.93
CA LYS A 388 -16.80 -29.47 -32.27
C LYS A 388 -17.69 -28.81 -33.33
N ASN A 389 -18.97 -28.64 -33.02
CA ASN A 389 -19.97 -28.12 -33.96
C ASN A 389 -19.94 -26.58 -34.02
N PHE A 390 -19.67 -25.91 -32.90
CA PHE A 390 -19.75 -24.45 -32.76
C PHE A 390 -18.39 -23.81 -32.49
N LYS A 391 -17.28 -24.47 -32.81
CA LYS A 391 -15.91 -24.02 -32.49
C LYS A 391 -15.63 -22.57 -32.90
N LYS A 392 -16.04 -22.17 -34.10
CA LYS A 392 -15.82 -20.79 -34.59
C LYS A 392 -16.58 -19.77 -33.76
N TRP A 393 -17.82 -20.07 -33.38
CA TRP A 393 -18.65 -19.20 -32.55
C TRP A 393 -18.15 -19.09 -31.12
N ILE A 394 -17.68 -20.19 -30.53
CA ILE A 394 -17.09 -20.21 -29.19
C ILE A 394 -15.79 -19.41 -29.18
N ILE A 395 -14.92 -19.57 -30.18
CA ILE A 395 -13.69 -18.76 -30.30
C ILE A 395 -14.05 -17.29 -30.50
N GLY A 396 -15.02 -16.96 -31.37
CA GLY A 396 -15.50 -15.60 -31.55
C GLY A 396 -16.04 -14.97 -30.25
N GLY A 397 -16.82 -15.72 -29.49
CA GLY A 397 -17.31 -15.31 -28.16
C GLY A 397 -16.18 -15.07 -27.16
N LEU A 398 -15.17 -15.94 -27.12
CA LEU A 398 -14.00 -15.75 -26.24
C LEU A 398 -13.14 -14.55 -26.65
N ILE A 399 -13.02 -14.27 -27.96
CA ILE A 399 -12.33 -13.06 -28.45
C ILE A 399 -13.10 -11.82 -28.03
N LEU A 400 -14.43 -11.80 -28.24
CA LEU A 400 -15.27 -10.67 -27.80
C LEU A 400 -15.18 -10.46 -26.28
N PHE A 401 -15.28 -11.51 -25.51
CA PHE A 401 -15.12 -11.46 -24.06
C PHE A 401 -13.74 -10.91 -23.66
N SER A 402 -12.67 -11.37 -24.33
CA SER A 402 -11.32 -10.86 -24.11
C SER A 402 -11.19 -9.36 -24.42
N ILE A 403 -11.83 -8.88 -25.51
CA ILE A 403 -11.85 -7.45 -25.84
C ILE A 403 -12.56 -6.64 -24.74
N VAL A 404 -13.69 -7.12 -24.22
CA VAL A 404 -14.41 -6.48 -23.12
C VAL A 404 -13.56 -6.41 -21.87
N LEU A 405 -12.89 -7.53 -21.49
CA LEU A 405 -11.99 -7.55 -20.35
C LEU A 405 -10.79 -6.61 -20.54
N MET A 406 -10.21 -6.59 -21.74
CA MET A 406 -9.09 -5.70 -22.08
C MET A 406 -9.47 -4.23 -21.92
N PHE A 407 -10.65 -3.83 -22.41
CA PHE A 407 -11.17 -2.48 -22.23
C PHE A 407 -11.42 -2.16 -20.75
N ALA A 408 -12.06 -3.06 -20.02
CA ALA A 408 -12.30 -2.89 -18.59
C ALA A 408 -10.99 -2.75 -17.79
N SER A 409 -9.95 -3.51 -18.13
CA SER A 409 -8.62 -3.41 -17.53
C SER A 409 -7.90 -2.11 -17.89
N PHE A 410 -8.04 -1.67 -19.13
CA PHE A 410 -7.50 -0.39 -19.59
C PHE A 410 -8.10 0.78 -18.79
N GLU A 411 -9.42 0.82 -18.62
CA GLU A 411 -10.08 1.84 -17.81
C GLU A 411 -9.72 1.70 -16.32
N ARG A 412 -9.64 0.46 -15.80
CA ARG A 412 -9.25 0.21 -14.41
C ARG A 412 -7.81 0.65 -14.13
N THR A 413 -6.90 0.56 -15.12
CA THR A 413 -5.50 1.01 -14.97
C THR A 413 -5.42 2.52 -14.74
N LYS A 414 -6.31 3.32 -15.33
CA LYS A 414 -6.38 4.77 -15.12
C LYS A 414 -6.70 5.14 -13.67
N VAL A 415 -7.45 4.30 -12.96
CA VAL A 415 -7.77 4.52 -11.55
C VAL A 415 -6.50 4.52 -10.68
N TRP A 416 -5.47 3.78 -11.08
CA TRP A 416 -4.18 3.69 -10.41
C TRP A 416 -3.16 4.74 -10.87
N THR A 417 -3.62 5.84 -11.46
CA THR A 417 -2.73 6.93 -11.92
C THR A 417 -2.11 7.69 -10.74
N ASN A 418 -2.92 8.06 -9.75
CA ASN A 418 -2.47 8.74 -8.53
C ASN A 418 -3.45 8.51 -7.37
N SER A 419 -3.13 9.03 -6.20
CA SER A 419 -3.99 8.89 -5.01
C SER A 419 -5.35 9.56 -5.15
N GLY A 420 -5.45 10.65 -5.90
CA GLY A 420 -6.71 11.36 -6.13
C GLY A 420 -7.70 10.51 -6.92
N THR A 421 -7.27 9.92 -8.04
CA THR A 421 -8.08 9.02 -8.87
C THR A 421 -8.42 7.73 -8.12
N LEU A 422 -7.45 7.15 -7.43
CA LEU A 422 -7.62 5.89 -6.67
C LEU A 422 -8.69 6.01 -5.59
N TRP A 423 -8.57 7.01 -4.73
CA TRP A 423 -9.48 7.17 -3.60
C TRP A 423 -10.83 7.75 -4.00
N SER A 424 -10.90 8.51 -5.12
CA SER A 424 -12.18 8.95 -5.69
C SER A 424 -13.01 7.77 -6.19
N ASP A 425 -12.38 6.79 -6.85
CA ASP A 425 -13.02 5.54 -7.28
C ASP A 425 -13.58 4.74 -6.08
N VAL A 426 -12.83 4.68 -4.97
CA VAL A 426 -13.31 4.01 -3.74
C VAL A 426 -14.49 4.74 -3.14
N ILE A 427 -14.42 6.07 -3.02
CA ILE A 427 -15.46 6.89 -2.39
C ILE A 427 -16.76 6.91 -3.22
N GLU A 428 -16.64 6.90 -4.54
CA GLU A 428 -17.81 6.81 -5.43
C GLU A 428 -18.58 5.50 -5.22
N LYS A 429 -17.88 4.38 -5.05
CA LYS A 429 -18.48 3.05 -4.85
C LYS A 429 -18.96 2.81 -3.43
N TYR A 430 -18.25 3.38 -2.48
CA TYR A 430 -18.51 3.22 -1.04
C TYR A 430 -18.56 4.60 -0.38
N PRO A 431 -19.59 5.41 -0.64
CA PRO A 431 -19.73 6.72 -0.01
C PRO A 431 -19.92 6.56 1.48
N PHE A 432 -19.36 7.49 2.24
CA PHE A 432 -19.51 7.53 3.68
C PHE A 432 -20.92 8.03 4.03
N VAL A 433 -21.82 7.11 4.29
CA VAL A 433 -23.21 7.45 4.63
C VAL A 433 -23.33 7.66 6.14
N LEU A 434 -23.61 8.90 6.53
CA LEU A 434 -23.92 9.27 7.91
C LEU A 434 -25.44 9.25 8.10
N LYS A 435 -25.93 8.40 8.98
CA LYS A 435 -27.31 8.48 9.48
C LYS A 435 -27.30 9.15 10.85
N GLU A 436 -28.05 10.21 11.02
CA GLU A 436 -28.31 10.82 12.31
C GLU A 436 -29.53 10.11 12.94
N ASN A 437 -29.29 9.30 13.97
CA ASN A 437 -30.32 8.72 14.81
C ASN A 437 -30.18 9.25 16.22
N GLY A 438 -31.08 10.15 16.64
CA GLY A 438 -31.14 10.64 18.02
C GLY A 438 -29.82 11.29 18.52
N GLY A 439 -29.10 12.02 17.66
CA GLY A 439 -27.83 12.66 17.99
C GLY A 439 -26.60 11.73 17.91
N LYS A 440 -26.77 10.46 17.54
CA LYS A 440 -25.66 9.56 17.19
C LYS A 440 -25.47 9.54 15.68
N VAL A 441 -24.23 9.69 15.26
CA VAL A 441 -23.82 9.55 13.85
C VAL A 441 -23.45 8.08 13.63
N GLU A 442 -24.23 7.39 12.82
CA GLU A 442 -23.98 6.01 12.43
C GLU A 442 -23.23 5.97 11.10
N VAL A 443 -22.15 5.22 11.06
CA VAL A 443 -21.37 4.93 9.86
C VAL A 443 -21.85 3.60 9.29
N LEU A 444 -22.34 3.59 8.04
CA LEU A 444 -22.89 2.36 7.44
C LEU A 444 -21.83 1.35 6.97
N GLN A 445 -20.57 1.77 6.83
CA GLN A 445 -19.47 0.93 6.35
C GLN A 445 -18.19 1.25 7.13
N THR A 446 -17.49 0.23 7.57
CA THR A 446 -16.28 0.34 8.39
C THR A 446 -15.03 0.33 7.49
N GLY A 447 -14.09 1.24 7.74
CA GLY A 447 -12.79 1.29 7.05
C GLY A 447 -12.73 2.25 5.87
N VAL A 448 -13.86 2.83 5.41
CA VAL A 448 -13.89 3.79 4.29
C VAL A 448 -13.25 5.14 4.67
N GLU A 449 -13.11 5.42 5.94
CA GLU A 449 -12.41 6.59 6.46
C GLU A 449 -10.98 6.72 5.91
N VAL A 450 -10.34 5.58 5.59
CA VAL A 450 -9.00 5.57 4.99
C VAL A 450 -8.99 6.25 3.61
N ALA A 451 -10.05 6.07 2.84
CA ALA A 451 -10.16 6.66 1.50
C ALA A 451 -10.30 8.19 1.57
N TYR A 452 -11.17 8.69 2.43
CA TYR A 452 -11.31 10.14 2.63
C TYR A 452 -10.04 10.77 3.21
N LYS A 453 -9.41 10.11 4.19
CA LYS A 453 -8.15 10.56 4.77
C LYS A 453 -7.05 10.69 3.71
N ASN A 454 -6.86 9.64 2.92
CA ASN A 454 -5.79 9.60 1.93
C ASN A 454 -6.05 10.54 0.76
N ARG A 455 -7.32 10.69 0.32
CA ARG A 455 -7.68 11.68 -0.70
C ARG A 455 -7.50 13.10 -0.19
N GLY A 456 -7.92 13.37 1.03
CA GLY A 456 -7.71 14.67 1.69
C GLY A 456 -6.22 15.00 1.82
N ASN A 457 -5.38 14.05 2.19
CA ASN A 457 -3.92 14.22 2.20
C ASN A 457 -3.38 14.55 0.82
N PHE A 458 -3.82 13.83 -0.21
CA PHE A 458 -3.42 14.08 -1.60
C PHE A 458 -3.78 15.49 -2.05
N TYR A 459 -5.00 15.95 -1.80
CA TYR A 459 -5.41 17.31 -2.15
C TYR A 459 -4.61 18.38 -1.40
N ARG A 460 -4.36 18.16 -0.10
CA ARG A 460 -3.54 19.07 0.71
C ARG A 460 -2.12 19.19 0.18
N GLU A 461 -1.49 18.08 -0.16
CA GLU A 461 -0.11 18.01 -0.68
C GLU A 461 0.02 18.64 -2.07
N ASN A 462 -1.06 18.65 -2.84
CA ASN A 462 -1.14 19.32 -4.14
C ASN A 462 -1.70 20.76 -4.06
N GLY A 463 -1.87 21.32 -2.86
CA GLY A 463 -2.30 22.71 -2.66
C GLY A 463 -3.79 22.96 -2.77
N ASP A 464 -4.62 21.93 -3.06
CA ASP A 464 -6.09 22.07 -3.08
C ASP A 464 -6.66 21.94 -1.66
N SER A 465 -6.50 23.00 -0.89
CA SER A 465 -7.00 23.09 0.48
C SER A 465 -8.52 22.94 0.57
N THR A 466 -9.27 23.39 -0.45
CA THR A 466 -10.73 23.33 -0.46
C THR A 466 -11.24 21.90 -0.53
N SER A 467 -10.72 21.11 -1.44
CA SER A 467 -11.09 19.70 -1.57
C SER A 467 -10.59 18.86 -0.38
N ALA A 468 -9.38 19.16 0.13
CA ALA A 468 -8.87 18.54 1.34
C ALA A 468 -9.78 18.76 2.55
N MET A 469 -10.23 20.01 2.74
CA MET A 469 -11.14 20.37 3.83
C MET A 469 -12.47 19.61 3.75
N LYS A 470 -13.05 19.49 2.54
CA LYS A 470 -14.30 18.74 2.36
C LYS A 470 -14.16 17.30 2.85
N ASP A 471 -13.10 16.61 2.44
CA ASP A 471 -12.85 15.22 2.83
C ASP A 471 -12.62 15.07 4.35
N TYR A 472 -11.81 15.94 4.95
CA TYR A 472 -11.56 15.90 6.39
C TYR A 472 -12.81 16.22 7.22
N LEU A 473 -13.66 17.16 6.79
CA LEU A 473 -14.91 17.48 7.49
C LEU A 473 -15.90 16.32 7.50
N VAL A 474 -15.92 15.46 6.47
CA VAL A 474 -16.68 14.20 6.51
C VAL A 474 -16.22 13.34 7.68
N LEU A 475 -14.89 13.21 7.85
CA LEU A 475 -14.30 12.40 8.92
C LEU A 475 -14.51 13.00 10.32
N VAL A 476 -14.47 14.35 10.43
CA VAL A 476 -14.79 15.06 11.67
C VAL A 476 -16.25 14.82 12.08
N LYS A 477 -17.19 14.91 11.13
CA LYS A 477 -18.61 14.61 11.36
C LYS A 477 -18.81 13.16 11.79
N ALA A 478 -18.06 12.23 11.21
CA ALA A 478 -18.06 10.82 11.57
C ALA A 478 -17.41 10.52 12.92
N ARG A 479 -16.84 11.52 13.58
CA ARG A 479 -16.16 11.38 14.88
C ARG A 479 -15.06 10.31 14.88
N VAL A 480 -14.30 10.20 13.77
CA VAL A 480 -13.22 9.23 13.68
C VAL A 480 -12.22 9.35 14.84
N LYS A 481 -11.56 8.25 15.18
CA LYS A 481 -10.62 8.22 16.32
C LYS A 481 -9.25 8.84 16.02
N ASP A 482 -8.88 9.02 14.75
CA ASP A 482 -7.57 9.53 14.35
C ASP A 482 -7.40 11.02 14.69
N PRO A 483 -6.52 11.39 15.65
CA PRO A 483 -6.32 12.77 16.05
C PRO A 483 -5.72 13.64 14.94
N LEU A 484 -5.00 13.06 13.99
CA LEU A 484 -4.36 13.80 12.90
C LEU A 484 -5.37 14.45 11.96
N ILE A 485 -6.57 13.87 11.80
CA ILE A 485 -7.65 14.47 11.01
C ILE A 485 -8.05 15.81 11.60
N TYR A 486 -8.31 15.84 12.90
CA TYR A 486 -8.71 17.07 13.62
C TYR A 486 -7.59 18.10 13.61
N SER A 487 -6.33 17.65 13.78
CA SER A 487 -5.16 18.52 13.70
C SER A 487 -5.01 19.16 12.32
N ASN A 488 -5.20 18.40 11.24
CA ASN A 488 -5.15 18.92 9.88
C ASN A 488 -6.25 19.97 9.64
N VAL A 489 -7.48 19.71 10.09
CA VAL A 489 -8.59 20.68 10.00
C VAL A 489 -8.29 21.92 10.84
N GLY A 490 -7.74 21.75 12.04
CA GLY A 490 -7.29 22.84 12.90
C GLY A 490 -6.24 23.73 12.23
N ASN A 491 -5.23 23.13 11.60
CA ASN A 491 -4.21 23.84 10.81
C ASN A 491 -4.84 24.64 9.67
N MET A 492 -5.79 24.05 8.95
CA MET A 492 -6.47 24.72 7.83
C MET A 492 -7.32 25.90 8.31
N TYR A 493 -8.06 25.76 9.40
CA TYR A 493 -8.80 26.87 10.00
C TYR A 493 -7.85 27.99 10.49
N ALA A 494 -6.69 27.63 11.07
CA ALA A 494 -5.69 28.60 11.48
C ALA A 494 -5.15 29.44 10.31
N LEU A 495 -4.87 28.75 9.16
CA LEU A 495 -4.45 29.43 7.92
C LEU A 495 -5.52 30.34 7.34
N MET A 496 -6.80 30.04 7.57
CA MET A 496 -7.95 30.89 7.19
C MET A 496 -8.24 31.97 8.22
N ASN A 497 -7.42 32.14 9.26
CA ASN A 497 -7.61 33.06 10.41
C ASN A 497 -8.90 32.77 11.22
N GLN A 498 -9.48 31.56 11.10
CA GLN A 498 -10.65 31.12 11.87
C GLN A 498 -10.17 30.43 13.15
N TYR A 499 -9.60 31.23 14.06
CA TYR A 499 -8.86 30.71 15.21
C TYR A 499 -9.73 29.94 16.21
N ASP A 500 -10.98 30.37 16.47
CA ASP A 500 -11.90 29.67 17.38
C ASP A 500 -12.20 28.24 16.86
N SER A 501 -12.52 28.12 15.58
CA SER A 501 -12.71 26.79 14.93
C SER A 501 -11.45 25.95 14.98
N SER A 502 -10.28 26.57 14.77
CA SER A 502 -8.98 25.90 14.87
C SER A 502 -8.75 25.33 16.28
N LEU A 503 -8.96 26.14 17.33
CA LEU A 503 -8.82 25.73 18.73
C LEU A 503 -9.78 24.58 19.09
N GLN A 504 -11.01 24.64 18.60
CA GLN A 504 -11.99 23.55 18.78
C GLN A 504 -11.45 22.23 18.20
N MET A 505 -10.92 22.27 16.97
CA MET A 505 -10.39 21.06 16.31
C MET A 505 -9.15 20.52 17.04
N TYR A 506 -8.21 21.35 17.45
CA TYR A 506 -7.06 20.91 18.23
C TYR A 506 -7.47 20.32 19.59
N THR A 507 -8.47 20.89 20.24
CA THR A 507 -8.99 20.36 21.49
C THR A 507 -9.58 18.96 21.28
N MET A 508 -10.41 18.78 20.26
CA MET A 508 -10.93 17.46 19.88
C MET A 508 -9.82 16.46 19.51
N ALA A 509 -8.72 16.92 18.92
CA ALA A 509 -7.56 16.09 18.62
C ALA A 509 -6.84 15.64 19.90
N LEU A 510 -6.64 16.53 20.87
CA LEU A 510 -5.99 16.26 22.14
C LEU A 510 -6.85 15.41 23.10
N GLU A 511 -8.19 15.50 23.01
CA GLU A 511 -9.09 14.59 23.71
C GLU A 511 -8.88 13.13 23.27
N ARG A 512 -8.48 12.91 22.01
CA ARG A 512 -8.19 11.57 21.45
C ARG A 512 -6.77 11.10 21.75
N ASN A 513 -5.81 11.99 21.69
CA ASN A 513 -4.43 11.73 22.06
C ASN A 513 -3.78 12.95 22.73
N PRO A 514 -3.78 13.01 24.08
CA PRO A 514 -3.22 14.13 24.82
C PRO A 514 -1.70 14.29 24.68
N ASN A 515 -1.00 13.25 24.26
CA ASN A 515 0.47 13.22 24.19
C ASN A 515 1.00 13.49 22.77
N THR A 516 0.35 14.35 22.01
CA THR A 516 0.79 14.68 20.65
C THR A 516 1.48 16.04 20.63
N PHE A 517 2.82 16.00 20.46
CA PHE A 517 3.68 17.19 20.43
C PHE A 517 3.19 18.26 19.43
N ASP A 518 2.99 17.88 18.17
CA ASP A 518 2.69 18.82 17.09
C ASP A 518 1.35 19.54 17.30
N ILE A 519 0.38 18.89 17.96
CA ILE A 519 -0.92 19.50 18.23
C ILE A 519 -0.81 20.57 19.32
N HIS A 520 -0.07 20.32 20.40
CA HIS A 520 0.20 21.33 21.42
C HIS A 520 0.97 22.51 20.84
N LEU A 521 2.00 22.25 20.01
CA LEU A 521 2.75 23.31 19.35
C LEU A 521 1.84 24.20 18.49
N ASN A 522 1.04 23.59 17.60
CA ASN A 522 0.18 24.33 16.68
C ASN A 522 -0.96 25.08 17.40
N ARG A 523 -1.55 24.48 18.46
CA ARG A 523 -2.55 25.15 19.27
C ARG A 523 -1.95 26.32 20.04
N GLY A 524 -0.75 26.18 20.59
CA GLY A 524 0.01 27.25 21.23
C GLY A 524 0.28 28.43 20.28
N ILE A 525 0.68 28.15 19.04
CA ILE A 525 0.86 29.17 17.99
C ILE A 525 -0.46 29.87 17.68
N THR A 526 -1.57 29.12 17.62
CA THR A 526 -2.91 29.70 17.40
C THR A 526 -3.32 30.61 18.55
N TYR A 527 -3.06 30.24 19.81
CA TYR A 527 -3.29 31.10 20.96
C TYR A 527 -2.47 32.41 20.91
N ILE A 528 -1.21 32.36 20.44
CA ILE A 528 -0.42 33.57 20.19
C ILE A 528 -1.12 34.51 19.21
N LYS A 529 -1.66 33.96 18.11
CA LYS A 529 -2.39 34.78 17.12
C LYS A 529 -3.62 35.46 17.68
N MET A 530 -4.23 34.87 18.71
CA MET A 530 -5.34 35.45 19.47
C MET A 530 -4.89 36.31 20.65
N LEU A 531 -3.59 36.49 20.86
CA LEU A 531 -2.99 37.18 22.00
C LEU A 531 -3.29 36.50 23.36
N ASP A 532 -3.73 35.26 23.39
CA ASP A 532 -3.93 34.44 24.59
C ASP A 532 -2.62 33.77 25.02
N TYR A 533 -1.73 34.55 25.60
CA TYR A 533 -0.43 34.07 26.03
C TYR A 533 -0.53 33.07 27.18
N THR A 534 -1.55 33.14 28.02
CA THR A 534 -1.72 32.20 29.14
C THR A 534 -1.91 30.78 28.66
N ASN A 535 -2.76 30.55 27.69
CA ASN A 535 -2.99 29.24 27.13
C ASN A 535 -1.86 28.82 26.18
N ALA A 536 -1.23 29.76 25.46
CA ALA A 536 -0.03 29.49 24.66
C ALA A 536 1.11 28.92 25.51
N PHE A 537 1.40 29.49 26.68
CA PHE A 537 2.44 28.99 27.59
C PHE A 537 2.13 27.60 28.11
N LYS A 538 0.87 27.26 28.42
CA LYS A 538 0.48 25.90 28.83
C LYS A 538 0.82 24.89 27.75
N ASP A 539 0.42 25.20 26.51
CA ASP A 539 0.63 24.29 25.38
C ASP A 539 2.11 24.13 25.01
N PHE A 540 2.89 25.23 24.93
CA PHE A 540 4.33 25.12 24.67
C PHE A 540 5.10 24.37 25.76
N ASN A 541 4.73 24.58 27.03
CA ASN A 541 5.33 23.82 28.12
C ASN A 541 4.98 22.33 28.05
N GLN A 542 3.75 22.00 27.63
CA GLN A 542 3.39 20.59 27.39
C GLN A 542 4.13 20.02 26.18
N ALA A 543 4.28 20.77 25.10
CA ALA A 543 5.11 20.38 23.96
C ALA A 543 6.56 20.10 24.38
N LEU A 544 7.17 20.97 25.19
CA LEU A 544 8.54 20.77 25.71
C LEU A 544 8.66 19.60 26.69
N LYS A 545 7.60 19.23 27.42
CA LYS A 545 7.58 17.98 28.20
C LYS A 545 7.63 16.76 27.29
N LEU A 546 6.95 16.81 26.14
CA LEU A 546 6.94 15.69 25.18
C LEU A 546 8.21 15.60 24.35
N ARG A 547 8.78 16.75 23.95
CA ARG A 547 10.07 16.85 23.24
C ARG A 547 10.94 17.92 23.93
N PRO A 548 11.70 17.52 24.95
CA PRO A 548 12.62 18.44 25.61
C PRO A 548 13.62 19.03 24.62
N ASN A 549 13.86 20.32 24.74
CA ASN A 549 14.82 21.05 23.88
C ASN A 549 14.42 21.18 22.40
N ASP A 550 13.12 21.07 22.06
CA ASP A 550 12.69 21.37 20.69
C ASP A 550 12.92 22.84 20.36
N VAL A 551 13.79 23.08 19.36
CA VAL A 551 14.24 24.43 18.99
C VAL A 551 13.07 25.29 18.50
N GLY A 552 12.16 24.74 17.70
CA GLY A 552 11.00 25.46 17.21
C GLY A 552 10.06 25.94 18.32
N THR A 553 9.80 25.07 19.30
CA THR A 553 8.99 25.40 20.47
C THR A 553 9.65 26.46 21.34
N LEU A 554 10.98 26.36 21.59
CA LEU A 554 11.73 27.35 22.36
C LEU A 554 11.69 28.74 21.68
N VAL A 555 11.83 28.80 20.35
CA VAL A 555 11.71 30.08 19.59
C VAL A 555 10.33 30.69 19.75
N ASN A 556 9.25 29.87 19.56
CA ASN A 556 7.88 30.38 19.74
C ASN A 556 7.60 30.85 21.17
N LEU A 557 8.16 30.13 22.16
CA LEU A 557 8.02 30.48 23.57
C LEU A 557 8.75 31.82 23.91
N CYS A 558 9.98 32.02 23.34
CA CYS A 558 10.67 33.31 23.45
C CYS A 558 9.86 34.44 22.84
N ALA A 559 9.28 34.26 21.66
CA ALA A 559 8.41 35.25 21.02
C ALA A 559 7.17 35.58 21.88
N ALA A 560 6.53 34.52 22.41
CA ALA A 560 5.36 34.69 23.28
C ALA A 560 5.70 35.46 24.57
N TYR A 561 6.80 35.11 25.25
CA TYR A 561 7.24 35.83 26.43
C TYR A 561 7.62 37.27 26.14
N LEU A 562 8.31 37.57 25.04
CA LEU A 562 8.66 38.91 24.64
C LEU A 562 7.42 39.76 24.39
N ASN A 563 6.45 39.25 23.62
CA ASN A 563 5.22 39.94 23.27
C ASN A 563 4.33 40.20 24.53
N ASN A 564 4.34 39.25 25.48
CA ASN A 564 3.62 39.39 26.74
C ASN A 564 4.40 40.21 27.80
N LYS A 565 5.54 40.80 27.43
CA LYS A 565 6.43 41.59 28.31
C LYS A 565 7.02 40.82 29.49
N ASN A 566 7.05 39.51 29.43
CA ASN A 566 7.69 38.61 30.40
C ASN A 566 9.19 38.48 30.05
N TYR A 567 9.91 39.61 30.20
CA TYR A 567 11.27 39.72 29.70
C TYR A 567 12.27 38.75 30.37
N GLN A 568 12.08 38.51 31.69
CA GLN A 568 12.98 37.58 32.39
C GLN A 568 12.84 36.13 31.91
N GLU A 569 11.62 35.68 31.71
CA GLU A 569 11.30 34.36 31.17
C GLU A 569 11.79 34.22 29.72
N CYS A 570 11.66 35.29 28.93
CA CYS A 570 12.23 35.34 27.58
C CYS A 570 13.76 35.15 27.60
N ILE A 571 14.47 35.85 28.50
CA ILE A 571 15.92 35.70 28.66
C ILE A 571 16.27 34.26 29.07
N ASN A 572 15.60 33.66 30.04
CA ASN A 572 15.87 32.31 30.52
C ASN A 572 15.63 31.28 29.42
N THR A 573 14.55 31.42 28.66
CA THR A 573 14.20 30.55 27.55
C THR A 573 15.21 30.67 26.38
N SER A 574 15.64 31.91 26.08
CA SER A 574 16.65 32.18 25.06
C SER A 574 18.02 31.59 25.40
N LEU A 575 18.40 31.61 26.69
CA LEU A 575 19.61 30.95 27.18
C LEU A 575 19.51 29.41 26.99
N THR A 576 18.34 28.84 27.24
CA THR A 576 18.08 27.40 26.97
C THR A 576 18.19 27.11 25.48
N LEU A 577 17.59 27.93 24.63
CA LEU A 577 17.68 27.82 23.18
C LEU A 577 19.14 27.88 22.70
N LEU A 578 19.93 28.83 23.21
CA LEU A 578 21.34 28.98 22.82
C LEU A 578 22.23 27.85 23.37
N LYS A 579 21.87 27.22 24.47
CA LYS A 579 22.55 26.00 24.96
C LYS A 579 22.34 24.82 24.02
N VAL A 580 21.12 24.67 23.44
CA VAL A 580 20.77 23.58 22.53
C VAL A 580 21.24 23.88 21.11
N ALA A 581 21.10 25.11 20.67
CA ALA A 581 21.40 25.54 19.32
C ALA A 581 22.20 26.87 19.31
N PRO A 582 23.51 26.84 19.58
CA PRO A 582 24.33 28.05 19.76
C PRO A 582 24.39 29.00 18.53
N GLN A 583 24.15 28.45 17.33
CA GLN A 583 24.20 29.20 16.07
C GLN A 583 22.82 29.75 15.63
N ARG A 584 21.81 29.65 16.48
CA ARG A 584 20.48 30.19 16.17
C ARG A 584 20.42 31.67 16.53
N TRP A 585 20.35 32.50 15.50
CA TRP A 585 20.28 33.96 15.65
C TRP A 585 19.08 34.41 16.48
N GLU A 586 17.95 33.70 16.41
CA GLU A 586 16.72 34.01 17.17
C GLU A 586 16.98 34.00 18.66
N GLY A 587 17.80 33.08 19.16
CA GLY A 587 18.16 33.05 20.58
C GLY A 587 18.84 34.33 21.04
N HIS A 588 19.81 34.82 20.30
CA HIS A 588 20.49 36.09 20.58
C HIS A 588 19.59 37.28 20.35
N PHE A 589 18.71 37.28 19.36
CA PHE A 589 17.73 38.33 19.10
C PHE A 589 16.74 38.47 20.24
N TYR A 590 16.08 37.41 20.68
CA TYR A 590 15.11 37.45 21.77
C TYR A 590 15.77 37.83 23.11
N GLN A 591 16.95 37.27 23.39
CA GLN A 591 17.73 37.63 24.56
C GLN A 591 18.05 39.12 24.56
N GLY A 592 18.61 39.63 23.45
CA GLY A 592 19.01 41.03 23.33
C GLY A 592 17.85 41.99 23.41
N THR A 593 16.76 41.68 22.71
CA THR A 593 15.53 42.53 22.75
C THR A 593 14.92 42.56 24.12
N ALA A 594 14.84 41.43 24.84
CA ALA A 594 14.33 41.38 26.20
C ALA A 594 15.22 42.16 27.20
N LEU A 595 16.55 42.08 27.04
CA LEU A 595 17.50 42.85 27.85
C LEU A 595 17.36 44.36 27.63
N VAL A 596 17.20 44.79 26.38
CA VAL A 596 16.94 46.21 26.04
C VAL A 596 15.67 46.71 26.71
N ASN A 597 14.58 45.92 26.65
CA ASN A 597 13.33 46.26 27.28
C ASN A 597 13.37 46.27 28.83
N GLN A 598 14.36 45.57 29.45
CA GLN A 598 14.68 45.65 30.89
C GLN A 598 15.60 46.82 31.24
N GLY A 599 16.01 47.66 30.28
CA GLY A 599 16.97 48.73 30.50
C GLY A 599 18.44 48.31 30.58
N LYS A 600 18.74 47.03 30.30
CA LYS A 600 20.12 46.49 30.28
C LYS A 600 20.76 46.65 28.89
N PHE A 601 20.91 47.92 28.47
CA PHE A 601 21.20 48.29 27.09
C PHE A 601 22.53 47.71 26.56
N GLN A 602 23.62 47.76 27.37
CA GLN A 602 24.93 47.25 26.96
C GLN A 602 24.88 45.73 26.68
N GLN A 603 24.25 44.95 27.57
CA GLN A 603 24.11 43.53 27.42
C GLN A 603 23.19 43.16 26.24
N GLY A 604 22.11 43.95 26.08
CA GLY A 604 21.18 43.80 24.98
C GLY A 604 21.86 44.07 23.63
N ALA A 605 22.64 45.15 23.51
CA ALA A 605 23.38 45.46 22.31
C ALA A 605 24.38 44.36 21.93
N ALA A 606 25.15 43.84 22.93
CA ALA A 606 26.09 42.76 22.68
C ALA A 606 25.40 41.47 22.16
N SER A 607 24.23 41.16 22.68
CA SER A 607 23.45 39.99 22.21
C SER A 607 22.90 40.21 20.79
N LEU A 608 22.39 41.42 20.49
CA LEU A 608 21.87 41.78 19.16
C LEU A 608 22.98 41.81 18.09
N GLU A 609 24.19 42.25 18.45
CA GLU A 609 25.34 42.19 17.53
C GLU A 609 25.74 40.76 17.19
N LYS A 610 25.62 39.79 18.12
CA LYS A 610 25.77 38.38 17.82
C LYS A 610 24.67 37.89 16.88
N ALA A 611 23.44 38.35 17.08
CA ALA A 611 22.34 38.01 16.16
C ALA A 611 22.60 38.55 14.74
N ILE A 612 23.13 39.81 14.62
CA ILE A 612 23.54 40.40 13.34
C ILE A 612 24.62 39.56 12.66
N ALA A 613 25.62 39.13 13.44
CA ALA A 613 26.70 38.32 12.88
C ALA A 613 26.19 36.99 12.27
N LEU A 614 25.13 36.41 12.81
CA LEU A 614 24.52 35.17 12.35
C LEU A 614 23.43 35.38 11.26
N ASN A 615 22.73 36.51 11.29
CA ASN A 615 21.72 36.83 10.28
C ASN A 615 21.69 38.36 10.01
N GLN A 616 22.23 38.78 8.87
CA GLN A 616 22.31 40.16 8.44
C GLN A 616 21.07 40.63 7.65
N ASN A 617 20.16 39.72 7.32
CA ASN A 617 19.04 40.01 6.41
C ASN A 617 17.73 40.32 7.13
N ASP A 618 17.66 40.14 8.44
CA ASP A 618 16.45 40.43 9.21
C ASP A 618 16.43 41.89 9.69
N PRO A 619 15.49 42.72 9.23
CA PRO A 619 15.43 44.13 9.57
C PRO A 619 15.14 44.39 11.06
N TYR A 620 14.45 43.48 11.74
CA TYR A 620 14.10 43.62 13.17
C TYR A 620 15.35 43.57 14.06
N ILE A 621 16.34 42.74 13.70
CA ILE A 621 17.61 42.63 14.44
C ILE A 621 18.32 43.98 14.40
N TRP A 622 18.50 44.55 13.20
CA TRP A 622 19.16 45.86 13.02
C TRP A 622 18.44 46.98 13.71
N PHE A 623 17.09 47.04 13.66
CA PHE A 623 16.28 48.04 14.34
C PHE A 623 16.50 47.96 15.85
N ASN A 624 16.34 46.81 16.48
CA ASN A 624 16.49 46.64 17.92
C ASN A 624 17.93 46.92 18.37
N ALA A 625 18.93 46.55 17.60
CA ALA A 625 20.33 46.88 17.85
C ALA A 625 20.57 48.39 17.76
N GLY A 626 19.95 49.08 16.81
CA GLY A 626 19.99 50.54 16.69
C GLY A 626 19.40 51.23 17.89
N ILE A 627 18.24 50.80 18.36
CA ILE A 627 17.62 51.31 19.60
C ILE A 627 18.53 51.08 20.82
N ALA A 628 19.11 49.88 20.95
CA ALA A 628 20.07 49.60 22.03
C ALA A 628 21.26 50.54 22.01
N GLN A 629 21.87 50.79 20.85
CA GLN A 629 23.03 51.69 20.71
C GLN A 629 22.65 53.16 20.99
N GLN A 630 21.44 53.60 20.61
CA GLN A 630 20.93 54.93 20.93
C GLN A 630 20.84 55.12 22.47
N GLN A 631 20.29 54.15 23.20
CA GLN A 631 20.16 54.18 24.65
C GLN A 631 21.53 54.15 25.38
N ILE A 632 22.56 53.62 24.77
CA ILE A 632 23.93 53.61 25.30
C ILE A 632 24.62 54.98 25.01
N GLY A 633 24.07 55.80 24.10
CA GLY A 633 24.65 57.05 23.66
C GLY A 633 25.53 56.97 22.41
N ASN A 634 25.66 55.81 21.77
CA ASN A 634 26.45 55.59 20.56
C ASN A 634 25.68 56.03 19.30
N LYS A 635 25.47 57.32 19.15
CA LYS A 635 24.62 57.91 18.10
C LYS A 635 24.99 57.50 16.68
N GLU A 636 26.28 57.50 16.32
CA GLU A 636 26.73 57.13 15.01
C GLU A 636 26.40 55.66 14.66
N LYS A 637 26.68 54.75 15.58
CA LYS A 637 26.40 53.30 15.39
C LYS A 637 24.88 53.05 15.38
N ALA A 638 24.14 53.73 16.22
CA ALA A 638 22.66 53.68 16.21
C ALA A 638 22.08 54.07 14.86
N LYS A 639 22.54 55.20 14.30
CA LYS A 639 22.11 55.73 12.99
C LYS A 639 22.44 54.74 11.87
N ASN A 640 23.65 54.17 11.85
CA ASN A 640 24.07 53.18 10.86
C ASN A 640 23.17 51.92 10.91
N TYR A 641 22.87 51.42 12.10
CA TYR A 641 22.02 50.21 12.27
C TYR A 641 20.58 50.51 11.85
N ILE A 642 20.01 51.64 12.21
CA ILE A 642 18.65 52.02 11.82
C ILE A 642 18.55 52.28 10.30
N LEU A 643 19.53 52.90 9.69
CA LEU A 643 19.62 53.05 8.22
C LEU A 643 19.72 51.67 7.51
N LYS A 644 20.45 50.72 8.12
CA LYS A 644 20.50 49.35 7.61
C LYS A 644 19.13 48.65 7.73
N ALA A 645 18.43 48.80 8.84
CA ALA A 645 17.08 48.27 8.98
C ALA A 645 16.12 48.86 7.92
N ARG A 646 16.22 50.20 7.66
CA ARG A 646 15.43 50.88 6.62
C ARG A 646 15.74 50.31 5.23
N SER A 647 17.04 50.09 4.91
CA SER A 647 17.46 49.50 3.63
C SER A 647 16.92 48.08 3.43
N LEU A 648 16.54 47.39 4.51
CA LEU A 648 15.90 46.08 4.54
C LEU A 648 14.37 46.16 4.67
N ASN A 649 13.77 47.33 4.32
CA ASN A 649 12.35 47.63 4.31
C ASN A 649 11.68 47.63 5.69
N TYR A 650 12.40 47.91 6.79
CA TYR A 650 11.75 48.20 8.08
C TYR A 650 11.10 49.59 8.04
N PRO A 651 9.84 49.70 8.46
CA PRO A 651 9.15 50.99 8.46
C PRO A 651 9.73 51.92 9.55
N ILE A 652 10.52 52.92 9.16
CA ILE A 652 11.16 53.89 10.06
C ILE A 652 10.69 55.29 9.71
N SER A 653 10.20 56.00 10.70
CA SER A 653 9.80 57.43 10.55
C SER A 653 11.01 58.34 10.43
N ASP A 654 10.91 59.34 9.60
CA ASP A 654 11.97 60.36 9.46
C ASP A 654 12.19 61.13 10.77
N VAL A 655 11.18 61.24 11.65
CA VAL A 655 11.31 61.81 12.99
C VAL A 655 12.32 61.05 13.83
N LEU A 656 12.27 59.69 13.79
CA LEU A 656 13.23 58.87 14.53
C LEU A 656 14.65 59.07 13.96
N LEU A 657 14.82 59.09 12.64
CA LEU A 657 16.13 59.32 12.00
C LEU A 657 16.73 60.65 12.32
N ASN A 658 15.92 61.74 12.42
CA ASN A 658 16.38 63.07 12.75
C ASN A 658 16.70 63.26 14.24
N SER A 659 16.19 62.35 15.11
CA SER A 659 16.48 62.36 16.57
C SER A 659 17.78 61.65 16.94
N LEU A 660 18.39 60.93 16.01
CA LEU A 660 19.67 60.20 16.16
C LEU A 660 20.81 61.10 15.80
#